data_52aebfa353b96d484cbdf33d8812b95f
#
_entry.id   52aebfa353b96d484cbdf33d8812b95f
#
_cell.length_a   1.000
_cell.length_b   1.000
_cell.length_c   1.000
_cell.angle_alpha   90.00
_cell.angle_beta   90.00
_cell.angle_gamma   90.00
#
_symmetry.space_group_name_H-M   'P 1'
#
loop_
_entity.id
_entity.type
_entity.pdbx_description
1 polymer ?
#
loop_
_entity_poly.entity_id
_entity_poly.type
_entity_poly.pdbx_seq_one_letter_code
_entity_poly.pdbx_strand_id
1 'polypeptide(L)'
;MADLTTDVRYIKGIGEKKALALHKLGVFTLYDLISFFPRKYDDRTQYRPIAQAMDGESVCIRAVVADTPRLAHIRRGMDLVKLRAVDDSGIVDITYFNQSYVKDNLQRGESYVFFGRMEVKGSRRSMVNPVYEQEGKENGVTGRIVPIYRMSAGLNQRAILQAVRQGLDLCGDQLPDVLPERVRSACELVQARYAYENIHFPADFGALELARRRLIFEELFVLACALGRMRGERVREGGIPIAEAALDDFWKTLPFSPTGAQRRAVEQAVNDLKSGAVMNRLVQGDVGSGKTLVAAALIWYVHQSGKMSAFMAPTEILAEQHYHTLSGMLTPLGLRVGKLTGAMSAKEKREVKSALKNGELDLIIGTHALFSQDVEYQNLALVVTDEQHRFGVGQRSALIGKGRKPHVLVMSATPIPRTLALIIYGDLDVSVIDELPPGRQKVDTFAVNESYRQRLNGFVEKLCAEGRQVFVVCPMVEENEELPTPLKSAEEHAKELAAAFPHLRVACVHGKMKPKDKDAVMSAFVAGETDILVSTTVIEVGVDVPNAALMIVENAERFGLSQLHQLRGRVGRGQHKSWCILVSDADTEEVKARLSIMTKTNDGFRISEEDLRLRGPGDFFGARQHGLPAMHVADLGADAQTLQRAQAEATKLLADDPGLNKTENRPLRERVERLFSESADSFN
;
A
#
# COMPACT_ATOMS: atom_id res chain seq x y z
N MET A 1 -12.92 28.82 30.33
CA MET A 1 -13.75 27.74 29.74
C MET A 1 -12.82 26.74 29.11
N ALA A 2 -13.11 25.45 29.19
CA ALA A 2 -12.31 24.45 28.47
C ALA A 2 -12.52 24.66 26.94
N ASP A 3 -11.45 24.50 26.17
CA ASP A 3 -11.47 24.54 24.72
C ASP A 3 -10.83 23.27 24.14
N LEU A 4 -10.85 23.11 22.82
CA LEU A 4 -10.32 21.92 22.14
C LEU A 4 -8.81 21.69 22.37
N THR A 5 -8.05 22.73 22.78
CA THR A 5 -6.60 22.67 23.05
C THR A 5 -6.30 22.34 24.52
N THR A 6 -7.32 22.29 25.38
CA THR A 6 -7.17 22.00 26.80
C THR A 6 -6.59 20.59 27.01
N ASP A 7 -5.59 20.46 27.86
CA ASP A 7 -4.92 19.19 28.19
C ASP A 7 -5.91 18.20 28.86
N VAL A 8 -5.87 16.93 28.47
CA VAL A 8 -6.75 15.85 28.97
C VAL A 8 -6.69 15.64 30.48
N ARG A 9 -5.61 16.07 31.16
CA ARG A 9 -5.49 15.97 32.63
C ARG A 9 -6.54 16.79 33.39
N TYR A 10 -7.15 17.79 32.76
CA TYR A 10 -8.20 18.61 33.35
C TYR A 10 -9.60 18.00 33.28
N ILE A 11 -9.75 16.82 32.66
CA ILE A 11 -11.01 16.07 32.63
C ILE A 11 -11.23 15.41 33.98
N LYS A 12 -12.45 15.53 34.53
CA LYS A 12 -12.82 14.91 35.80
C LYS A 12 -12.66 13.38 35.75
N GLY A 13 -11.83 12.84 36.64
CA GLY A 13 -11.52 11.40 36.72
C GLY A 13 -10.28 10.97 35.90
N ILE A 14 -9.62 11.88 35.19
CA ILE A 14 -8.32 11.68 34.57
C ILE A 14 -7.26 12.33 35.47
N GLY A 15 -6.68 11.55 36.36
CA GLY A 15 -5.52 11.98 37.15
C GLY A 15 -4.21 11.78 36.36
N GLU A 16 -3.11 12.21 36.94
CA GLU A 16 -1.77 12.25 36.30
C GLU A 16 -1.36 10.90 35.65
N LYS A 17 -1.60 9.77 36.37
CA LYS A 17 -1.30 8.43 35.84
C LYS A 17 -2.08 8.08 34.59
N LYS A 18 -3.37 8.43 34.53
CA LYS A 18 -4.22 8.17 33.37
C LYS A 18 -3.91 9.12 32.23
N ALA A 19 -3.58 10.38 32.51
CA ALA A 19 -3.14 11.34 31.51
C ALA A 19 -1.83 10.87 30.83
N LEU A 20 -0.84 10.42 31.60
CA LEU A 20 0.38 9.82 31.04
C LEU A 20 0.10 8.58 30.19
N ALA A 21 -0.90 7.78 30.56
CA ALA A 21 -1.29 6.61 29.76
C ALA A 21 -2.02 7.01 28.47
N LEU A 22 -2.79 8.11 28.44
CA LEU A 22 -3.37 8.71 27.24
C LEU A 22 -2.30 9.34 26.35
N HIS A 23 -1.32 10.04 26.92
CA HIS A 23 -0.18 10.61 26.19
C HIS A 23 0.61 9.53 25.44
N LYS A 24 0.79 8.33 26.01
CA LYS A 24 1.41 7.18 25.31
C LYS A 24 0.60 6.71 24.09
N LEU A 25 -0.68 7.02 24.02
CA LEU A 25 -1.56 6.75 22.88
C LEU A 25 -1.65 7.93 21.90
N GLY A 26 -0.86 9.01 22.13
CA GLY A 26 -0.89 10.21 21.30
C GLY A 26 -2.04 11.17 21.62
N VAL A 27 -2.71 11.01 22.77
CA VAL A 27 -3.87 11.83 23.17
C VAL A 27 -3.42 12.83 24.25
N PHE A 28 -3.26 14.09 23.87
CA PHE A 28 -2.79 15.18 24.73
C PHE A 28 -3.87 16.19 25.08
N THR A 29 -4.72 16.53 24.10
CA THR A 29 -5.76 17.57 24.19
C THR A 29 -7.16 16.98 24.17
N LEU A 30 -8.17 17.82 24.46
CA LEU A 30 -9.57 17.46 24.30
C LEU A 30 -9.92 17.13 22.84
N TYR A 31 -9.31 17.84 21.89
CA TYR A 31 -9.48 17.51 20.47
C TYR A 31 -8.93 16.12 20.14
N ASP A 32 -7.73 15.77 20.63
CA ASP A 32 -7.15 14.45 20.39
C ASP A 32 -8.02 13.35 21.02
N LEU A 33 -8.58 13.62 22.20
CA LEU A 33 -9.45 12.67 22.89
C LEU A 33 -10.74 12.39 22.14
N ILE A 34 -11.43 13.43 21.65
CA ILE A 34 -12.67 13.24 20.88
C ILE A 34 -12.39 12.79 19.42
N SER A 35 -11.16 12.88 18.97
CA SER A 35 -10.67 12.30 17.71
C SER A 35 -10.02 10.93 17.89
N PHE A 36 -9.98 10.40 19.11
CA PHE A 36 -9.50 9.05 19.42
C PHE A 36 -10.58 8.03 19.16
N PHE A 37 -10.76 7.66 17.89
CA PHE A 37 -11.86 6.85 17.43
C PHE A 37 -11.76 5.38 17.88
N PRO A 38 -12.92 4.70 18.10
CA PRO A 38 -12.97 3.29 18.47
C PRO A 38 -12.39 2.38 17.37
N ARG A 39 -11.73 1.29 17.78
CA ARG A 39 -11.21 0.27 16.86
C ARG A 39 -12.31 -0.65 16.32
N LYS A 40 -13.30 -0.98 17.14
CA LYS A 40 -14.42 -1.87 16.83
C LYS A 40 -15.61 -1.55 17.73
N TYR A 41 -16.72 -2.18 17.44
CA TYR A 41 -17.95 -2.04 18.23
C TYR A 41 -18.45 -3.42 18.63
N ASP A 42 -18.91 -3.53 19.87
CA ASP A 42 -19.64 -4.70 20.37
C ASP A 42 -21.14 -4.38 20.31
N ASP A 43 -21.90 -5.18 19.57
CA ASP A 43 -23.37 -5.10 19.61
C ASP A 43 -23.89 -5.75 20.89
N ARG A 44 -24.46 -4.94 21.78
CA ARG A 44 -25.07 -5.39 23.00
C ARG A 44 -26.56 -5.02 23.06
N THR A 45 -27.17 -4.72 21.91
CA THR A 45 -28.58 -4.32 21.80
C THR A 45 -29.51 -5.51 21.85
N GLN A 46 -29.05 -6.69 21.40
CA GLN A 46 -29.88 -7.88 21.29
C GLN A 46 -29.59 -8.86 22.43
N TYR A 47 -30.64 -9.22 23.12
CA TYR A 47 -30.62 -10.28 24.14
C TYR A 47 -30.98 -11.60 23.49
N ARG A 48 -30.20 -12.65 23.78
CA ARG A 48 -30.51 -14.01 23.33
C ARG A 48 -30.80 -14.93 24.52
N PRO A 49 -31.75 -15.84 24.40
CA PRO A 49 -31.96 -16.94 25.36
C PRO A 49 -30.66 -17.80 25.46
N ILE A 50 -30.34 -18.26 26.66
CA ILE A 50 -29.14 -19.09 26.90
C ILE A 50 -29.09 -20.30 25.95
N ALA A 51 -30.23 -20.98 25.73
CA ALA A 51 -30.32 -22.16 24.89
C ALA A 51 -30.01 -21.89 23.40
N GLN A 52 -30.19 -20.66 22.93
CA GLN A 52 -30.00 -20.27 21.53
C GLN A 52 -28.60 -19.71 21.21
N ALA A 53 -27.81 -19.42 22.27
CA ALA A 53 -26.43 -18.90 22.07
C ALA A 53 -25.52 -19.99 21.53
N MET A 54 -24.76 -19.65 20.44
CA MET A 54 -23.87 -20.58 19.74
C MET A 54 -22.47 -20.57 20.33
N ASP A 55 -21.71 -21.62 20.05
CA ASP A 55 -20.31 -21.71 20.47
C ASP A 55 -19.45 -20.61 19.82
N GLY A 56 -18.64 -19.94 20.63
CA GLY A 56 -17.79 -18.84 20.18
C GLY A 56 -18.48 -17.50 19.94
N GLU A 57 -19.81 -17.42 20.05
CA GLU A 57 -20.57 -16.19 19.85
C GLU A 57 -20.40 -15.22 21.03
N SER A 58 -20.19 -13.93 20.75
CA SER A 58 -20.29 -12.86 21.75
C SER A 58 -21.74 -12.40 21.88
N VAL A 59 -22.38 -12.64 23.00
CA VAL A 59 -23.82 -12.51 23.15
C VAL A 59 -24.20 -11.84 24.50
N CYS A 60 -25.27 -11.03 24.48
CA CYS A 60 -25.96 -10.58 25.69
C CYS A 60 -26.99 -11.61 26.11
N ILE A 61 -26.90 -12.04 27.33
CA ILE A 61 -27.95 -12.87 27.98
C ILE A 61 -28.54 -12.13 29.21
N ARG A 62 -29.84 -12.24 29.39
CA ARG A 62 -30.51 -11.80 30.62
C ARG A 62 -30.76 -13.02 31.49
N ALA A 63 -30.20 -13.04 32.68
CA ALA A 63 -30.27 -14.21 33.52
C ALA A 63 -30.26 -13.87 35.01
N VAL A 64 -30.95 -14.69 35.80
CA VAL A 64 -30.98 -14.60 37.27
C VAL A 64 -29.83 -15.41 37.84
N VAL A 65 -29.13 -14.85 38.81
CA VAL A 65 -28.05 -15.54 39.53
C VAL A 65 -28.67 -16.65 40.42
N ALA A 66 -28.45 -17.91 40.04
CA ALA A 66 -29.07 -19.05 40.72
C ALA A 66 -28.32 -19.44 42.01
N ASP A 67 -27.00 -19.34 42.01
CA ASP A 67 -26.15 -19.74 43.14
C ASP A 67 -25.45 -18.54 43.76
N THR A 68 -25.18 -18.57 45.04
CA THR A 68 -24.29 -17.60 45.70
C THR A 68 -22.91 -17.70 45.10
N PRO A 69 -22.29 -16.59 44.56
CA PRO A 69 -20.97 -16.62 43.98
C PRO A 69 -19.91 -17.16 44.93
N ARG A 70 -19.15 -18.16 44.50
CA ARG A 70 -18.12 -18.84 45.30
C ARG A 70 -16.74 -18.40 44.90
N LEU A 71 -15.96 -17.87 45.85
CA LEU A 71 -14.54 -17.56 45.65
C LEU A 71 -13.70 -18.80 45.95
N ALA A 72 -12.83 -19.18 45.03
CA ALA A 72 -11.85 -20.24 45.18
C ALA A 72 -10.45 -19.71 44.88
N HIS A 73 -9.51 -19.93 45.81
CA HIS A 73 -8.08 -19.65 45.57
C HIS A 73 -7.42 -20.90 44.97
N ILE A 74 -6.97 -20.82 43.72
CA ILE A 74 -6.37 -21.96 42.99
C ILE A 74 -4.86 -22.04 43.27
N ARG A 75 -4.17 -20.91 43.18
CA ARG A 75 -2.74 -20.76 43.48
C ARG A 75 -2.44 -19.29 43.79
N ARG A 76 -1.23 -18.99 44.29
CA ARG A 76 -0.81 -17.61 44.58
C ARG A 76 -0.99 -16.71 43.36
N GLY A 77 -1.84 -15.68 43.46
CA GLY A 77 -2.15 -14.75 42.37
C GLY A 77 -3.22 -15.22 41.37
N MET A 78 -3.97 -16.32 41.69
CA MET A 78 -5.04 -16.83 40.84
C MET A 78 -6.30 -17.13 41.63
N ASP A 79 -7.19 -16.17 41.66
CA ASP A 79 -8.52 -16.23 42.30
C ASP A 79 -9.58 -16.55 41.26
N LEU A 80 -10.57 -17.34 41.61
CA LEU A 80 -11.69 -17.73 40.78
C LEU A 80 -13.01 -17.46 41.51
N VAL A 81 -13.90 -16.70 40.86
CA VAL A 81 -15.31 -16.60 41.29
C VAL A 81 -16.16 -17.40 40.32
N LYS A 82 -16.90 -18.36 40.83
CA LYS A 82 -17.84 -19.20 40.05
C LYS A 82 -19.27 -18.99 40.53
N LEU A 83 -20.18 -18.91 39.57
CA LEU A 83 -21.60 -18.87 39.78
C LEU A 83 -22.35 -19.50 38.61
N ARG A 84 -23.61 -19.81 38.79
CA ARG A 84 -24.56 -20.18 37.74
C ARG A 84 -25.61 -19.09 37.59
N ALA A 85 -25.94 -18.81 36.34
CA ALA A 85 -27.08 -17.95 36.01
C ALA A 85 -28.06 -18.72 35.13
N VAL A 86 -29.34 -18.40 35.27
CA VAL A 86 -30.43 -19.13 34.59
C VAL A 86 -31.42 -18.15 33.97
N ASP A 87 -31.96 -18.56 32.84
CA ASP A 87 -33.14 -17.95 32.23
C ASP A 87 -34.18 -19.04 31.95
N ASP A 88 -35.33 -18.68 31.37
CA ASP A 88 -36.38 -19.63 31.01
C ASP A 88 -35.96 -20.73 30.04
N SER A 89 -34.84 -20.57 29.36
CA SER A 89 -34.34 -21.46 28.31
C SER A 89 -33.21 -22.39 28.75
N GLY A 90 -32.46 -22.04 29.80
CA GLY A 90 -31.31 -22.84 30.18
C GLY A 90 -30.46 -22.27 31.32
N ILE A 91 -29.29 -22.90 31.48
CA ILE A 91 -28.30 -22.58 32.52
C ILE A 91 -26.98 -22.25 31.87
N VAL A 92 -26.26 -21.24 32.37
CA VAL A 92 -24.89 -20.89 32.00
C VAL A 92 -23.99 -20.87 33.24
N ASP A 93 -22.82 -21.52 33.12
CA ASP A 93 -21.76 -21.45 34.13
C ASP A 93 -20.90 -20.21 33.86
N ILE A 94 -20.78 -19.32 34.83
CA ILE A 94 -20.00 -18.09 34.74
C ILE A 94 -18.76 -18.21 35.61
N THR A 95 -17.60 -17.88 35.05
CA THR A 95 -16.33 -17.92 35.78
C THR A 95 -15.58 -16.59 35.60
N TYR A 96 -15.21 -15.96 36.72
CA TYR A 96 -14.37 -14.76 36.73
C TYR A 96 -12.98 -15.08 37.26
N PHE A 97 -11.94 -14.73 36.54
CA PHE A 97 -10.54 -14.86 36.92
C PHE A 97 -10.02 -13.55 37.52
N ASN A 98 -9.38 -13.59 38.67
CA ASN A 98 -8.76 -12.46 39.38
C ASN A 98 -9.66 -11.24 39.58
N GLN A 99 -10.96 -11.49 39.75
CA GLN A 99 -12.00 -10.48 40.00
C GLN A 99 -12.80 -10.83 41.27
N SER A 100 -12.14 -10.89 42.44
CA SER A 100 -12.74 -11.29 43.71
C SER A 100 -13.92 -10.38 44.12
N TYR A 101 -13.91 -9.10 43.73
CA TYR A 101 -14.98 -8.13 43.99
C TYR A 101 -16.34 -8.52 43.38
N VAL A 102 -16.34 -9.37 42.34
CA VAL A 102 -17.58 -9.84 41.68
C VAL A 102 -18.46 -10.63 42.64
N LYS A 103 -17.86 -11.33 43.63
CA LYS A 103 -18.57 -12.08 44.66
C LYS A 103 -19.51 -11.18 45.45
N ASP A 104 -19.11 -9.95 45.75
CA ASP A 104 -19.87 -9.03 46.58
C ASP A 104 -20.89 -8.22 45.76
N ASN A 105 -20.70 -8.12 44.47
CA ASN A 105 -21.53 -7.33 43.55
C ASN A 105 -22.68 -8.13 42.93
N LEU A 106 -22.54 -9.45 42.75
CA LEU A 106 -23.58 -10.30 42.19
C LEU A 106 -24.34 -11.00 43.31
N GLN A 107 -25.65 -10.76 43.42
CA GLN A 107 -26.49 -11.30 44.46
C GLN A 107 -27.38 -12.42 43.90
N ARG A 108 -27.51 -13.50 44.68
CA ARG A 108 -28.38 -14.62 44.34
C ARG A 108 -29.84 -14.13 44.29
N GLY A 109 -30.57 -14.56 43.27
CA GLY A 109 -31.98 -14.22 43.05
C GLY A 109 -32.20 -12.91 42.27
N GLU A 110 -31.15 -12.10 42.07
CA GLU A 110 -31.22 -10.86 41.30
C GLU A 110 -30.96 -11.12 39.82
N SER A 111 -31.60 -10.32 38.93
CA SER A 111 -31.45 -10.37 37.49
C SER A 111 -30.33 -9.46 37.01
N TYR A 112 -29.48 -10.01 36.16
CA TYR A 112 -28.37 -9.29 35.54
C TYR A 112 -28.35 -9.56 34.03
N VAL A 113 -27.80 -8.60 33.30
CA VAL A 113 -27.39 -8.78 31.89
C VAL A 113 -25.91 -9.12 31.87
N PHE A 114 -25.59 -10.23 31.28
CA PHE A 114 -24.20 -10.67 31.04
C PHE A 114 -23.85 -10.57 29.55
N PHE A 115 -22.73 -9.94 29.22
CA PHE A 115 -22.19 -9.92 27.86
C PHE A 115 -20.82 -10.57 27.86
N GLY A 116 -20.63 -11.56 26.97
CA GLY A 116 -19.37 -12.26 26.82
C GLY A 116 -19.45 -13.32 25.75
N ARG A 117 -18.30 -13.98 25.54
CA ARG A 117 -18.20 -15.07 24.58
C ARG A 117 -18.79 -16.33 25.20
N MET A 118 -19.75 -16.94 24.50
CA MET A 118 -20.34 -18.21 24.89
C MET A 118 -19.46 -19.36 24.47
N GLU A 119 -19.17 -20.29 25.36
CA GLU A 119 -18.55 -21.57 25.06
C GLU A 119 -19.60 -22.67 25.27
N VAL A 120 -19.76 -23.53 24.24
CA VAL A 120 -20.72 -24.64 24.29
C VAL A 120 -19.98 -25.97 24.16
N LYS A 121 -20.05 -26.80 25.18
CA LYS A 121 -19.45 -28.14 25.20
C LYS A 121 -20.54 -29.18 25.49
N GLY A 122 -21.09 -29.79 24.46
CA GLY A 122 -22.27 -30.65 24.55
C GLY A 122 -23.48 -29.86 25.04
N SER A 123 -24.11 -30.24 26.15
CA SER A 123 -25.23 -29.53 26.75
C SER A 123 -24.82 -28.39 27.70
N ARG A 124 -23.51 -28.25 27.99
CA ARG A 124 -23.00 -27.28 28.94
C ARG A 124 -22.66 -25.98 28.24
N ARG A 125 -23.14 -24.88 28.77
CA ARG A 125 -22.82 -23.52 28.35
C ARG A 125 -22.04 -22.79 29.43
N SER A 126 -21.00 -22.06 29.02
CA SER A 126 -20.14 -21.31 29.94
C SER A 126 -19.69 -19.98 29.36
N MET A 127 -19.44 -19.02 30.23
CA MET A 127 -18.84 -17.73 29.94
C MET A 127 -17.66 -17.46 30.86
N VAL A 128 -16.58 -16.89 30.32
CA VAL A 128 -15.39 -16.50 31.05
C VAL A 128 -15.27 -14.97 31.07
N ASN A 129 -15.18 -14.40 32.28
CA ASN A 129 -15.07 -12.95 32.51
C ASN A 129 -16.11 -12.10 31.75
N PRO A 130 -17.43 -12.47 31.72
CA PRO A 130 -18.39 -11.63 31.04
C PRO A 130 -18.51 -10.26 31.75
N VAL A 131 -18.78 -9.23 30.99
CA VAL A 131 -19.22 -7.93 31.54
C VAL A 131 -20.63 -8.12 32.05
N TYR A 132 -20.95 -7.54 33.20
CA TYR A 132 -22.30 -7.66 33.79
C TYR A 132 -22.85 -6.32 34.24
N GLU A 133 -24.14 -6.20 34.23
CA GLU A 133 -24.92 -5.08 34.78
C GLU A 133 -26.20 -5.58 35.41
N GLN A 134 -26.62 -4.90 36.47
CA GLN A 134 -27.92 -5.16 37.08
C GLN A 134 -29.03 -4.64 36.14
N GLU A 135 -30.05 -5.44 35.94
CA GLU A 135 -31.21 -5.06 35.13
C GLU A 135 -31.87 -3.79 35.66
N GLY A 136 -32.27 -2.87 34.77
CA GLY A 136 -32.95 -1.62 35.14
C GLY A 136 -32.04 -0.43 35.51
N LYS A 137 -30.72 -0.55 35.42
CA LYS A 137 -29.82 0.60 35.61
C LYS A 137 -29.62 1.38 34.28
N GLU A 138 -30.10 2.63 34.26
CA GLU A 138 -30.12 3.50 33.08
C GLU A 138 -28.76 3.88 32.51
N ASN A 139 -27.66 3.73 33.26
CA ASN A 139 -26.30 4.10 32.82
C ASN A 139 -25.45 2.91 32.37
N GLY A 140 -26.08 1.85 31.96
CA GLY A 140 -25.45 0.59 31.62
C GLY A 140 -24.61 0.58 30.37
N VAL A 141 -23.74 -0.43 30.29
CA VAL A 141 -22.90 -0.77 29.09
C VAL A 141 -23.59 -1.84 28.25
N THR A 142 -24.80 -2.26 28.63
CA THR A 142 -25.65 -3.23 27.91
C THR A 142 -26.84 -2.51 27.28
N GLY A 143 -27.49 -3.15 26.29
CA GLY A 143 -28.61 -2.56 25.57
C GLY A 143 -28.22 -1.48 24.54
N ARG A 144 -26.96 -1.38 24.19
CA ARG A 144 -26.44 -0.40 23.23
C ARG A 144 -25.27 -0.97 22.43
N ILE A 145 -24.89 -0.28 21.37
CA ILE A 145 -23.64 -0.51 20.64
C ILE A 145 -22.51 0.13 21.45
N VAL A 146 -21.53 -0.69 21.87
CA VAL A 146 -20.43 -0.25 22.75
C VAL A 146 -19.14 -0.11 21.95
N PRO A 147 -18.55 1.08 21.89
CA PRO A 147 -17.26 1.29 21.22
C PRO A 147 -16.10 0.68 22.03
N ILE A 148 -15.15 0.07 21.34
CA ILE A 148 -13.94 -0.52 21.92
C ILE A 148 -12.71 0.25 21.45
N TYR A 149 -11.99 0.84 22.38
CA TYR A 149 -10.79 1.65 22.11
C TYR A 149 -9.50 0.85 22.28
N ARG A 150 -8.42 1.35 21.67
CA ARG A 150 -7.06 0.91 22.00
C ARG A 150 -6.77 1.29 23.44
N MET A 151 -6.07 0.42 24.16
CA MET A 151 -5.70 0.64 25.56
C MET A 151 -4.19 0.62 25.75
N SER A 152 -3.73 1.36 26.76
CA SER A 152 -2.38 1.24 27.32
C SER A 152 -2.45 0.83 28.79
N ALA A 153 -1.33 0.39 29.35
CA ALA A 153 -1.26 0.02 30.75
C ALA A 153 -1.71 1.19 31.65
N GLY A 154 -2.66 0.93 32.54
CA GLY A 154 -3.23 1.94 33.44
C GLY A 154 -4.55 2.60 32.97
N LEU A 155 -5.03 2.27 31.77
CA LEU A 155 -6.34 2.68 31.26
C LEU A 155 -7.30 1.48 31.18
N ASN A 156 -8.60 1.76 31.32
CA ASN A 156 -9.67 0.82 31.03
C ASN A 156 -10.75 1.48 30.15
N GLN A 157 -11.53 0.66 29.44
CA GLN A 157 -12.56 1.11 28.50
C GLN A 157 -13.53 2.12 29.12
N ARG A 158 -13.97 1.86 30.37
CA ARG A 158 -14.91 2.73 31.09
C ARG A 158 -14.33 4.14 31.30
N ALA A 159 -13.03 4.24 31.65
CA ALA A 159 -12.38 5.54 31.85
C ALA A 159 -12.29 6.33 30.56
N ILE A 160 -11.95 5.67 29.44
CA ILE A 160 -11.90 6.32 28.12
C ILE A 160 -13.30 6.79 27.70
N LEU A 161 -14.30 5.93 27.80
CA LEU A 161 -15.69 6.27 27.48
C LEU A 161 -16.19 7.49 28.27
N GLN A 162 -15.94 7.51 29.60
CA GLN A 162 -16.31 8.64 30.46
C GLN A 162 -15.56 9.93 30.05
N ALA A 163 -14.28 9.83 29.75
CA ALA A 163 -13.49 10.97 29.35
C ALA A 163 -13.95 11.54 28.00
N VAL A 164 -14.21 10.67 27.01
CA VAL A 164 -14.75 11.09 25.68
C VAL A 164 -16.11 11.75 25.82
N ARG A 165 -17.01 11.19 26.65
CA ARG A 165 -18.33 11.81 26.91
C ARG A 165 -18.16 13.22 27.48
N GLN A 166 -17.33 13.38 28.52
CA GLN A 166 -17.06 14.69 29.09
C GLN A 166 -16.41 15.66 28.08
N GLY A 167 -15.48 15.17 27.23
CA GLY A 167 -14.88 15.97 26.18
C GLY A 167 -15.92 16.51 25.19
N LEU A 168 -16.84 15.65 24.73
CA LEU A 168 -17.93 16.04 23.86
C LEU A 168 -18.90 17.03 24.53
N ASP A 169 -19.23 16.81 25.81
CA ASP A 169 -20.11 17.71 26.57
C ASP A 169 -19.48 19.09 26.78
N LEU A 170 -18.14 19.16 26.96
CA LEU A 170 -17.43 20.41 27.21
C LEU A 170 -17.14 21.21 25.93
N CYS A 171 -16.75 20.54 24.86
CA CYS A 171 -16.19 21.16 23.67
C CYS A 171 -16.84 20.74 22.35
N GLY A 172 -17.85 19.89 22.38
CA GLY A 172 -18.45 19.36 21.14
C GLY A 172 -19.08 20.46 20.25
N ASP A 173 -19.61 21.54 20.84
CA ASP A 173 -20.14 22.68 20.09
C ASP A 173 -19.05 23.57 19.47
N GLN A 174 -17.78 23.40 19.90
CA GLN A 174 -16.64 24.12 19.38
C GLN A 174 -15.97 23.36 18.22
N LEU A 175 -16.42 22.13 17.90
CA LEU A 175 -15.90 21.36 16.79
C LEU A 175 -16.13 22.10 15.47
N PRO A 176 -15.05 22.50 14.76
CA PRO A 176 -15.23 23.14 13.47
C PRO A 176 -15.77 22.12 12.46
N ASP A 177 -16.74 22.53 11.64
CA ASP A 177 -17.08 21.75 10.46
C ASP A 177 -16.04 22.05 9.37
N VAL A 178 -15.11 21.10 9.19
CA VAL A 178 -14.01 21.23 8.23
C VAL A 178 -14.51 21.20 6.79
N LEU A 179 -15.65 20.54 6.52
CA LEU A 179 -16.24 20.50 5.19
C LEU A 179 -17.08 21.74 4.92
N PRO A 180 -16.77 22.51 3.87
CA PRO A 180 -17.64 23.58 3.41
C PRO A 180 -19.06 23.08 3.16
N GLU A 181 -20.08 23.90 3.49
CA GLU A 181 -21.50 23.54 3.39
C GLU A 181 -21.87 22.99 2.01
N ARG A 182 -21.33 23.58 0.94
CA ARG A 182 -21.57 23.11 -0.43
C ARG A 182 -21.07 21.70 -0.69
N VAL A 183 -19.90 21.34 -0.11
CA VAL A 183 -19.32 20.00 -0.27
C VAL A 183 -20.11 18.99 0.56
N ARG A 184 -20.44 19.37 1.81
CA ARG A 184 -21.22 18.54 2.71
C ARG A 184 -22.59 18.21 2.12
N SER A 185 -23.30 19.18 1.59
CA SER A 185 -24.61 19.00 0.96
C SER A 185 -24.54 18.20 -0.34
N ALA A 186 -23.55 18.49 -1.23
CA ALA A 186 -23.37 17.76 -2.48
C ALA A 186 -23.03 16.26 -2.25
N CYS A 187 -22.42 15.93 -1.13
CA CYS A 187 -22.06 14.57 -0.76
C CYS A 187 -23.04 13.91 0.22
N GLU A 188 -24.13 14.60 0.60
CA GLU A 188 -25.15 14.10 1.53
C GLU A 188 -24.55 13.63 2.85
N LEU A 189 -23.67 14.45 3.44
CA LEU A 189 -22.95 14.13 4.67
C LEU A 189 -23.55 14.85 5.87
N VAL A 190 -23.53 14.17 7.01
CA VAL A 190 -23.97 14.74 8.28
C VAL A 190 -23.03 15.82 8.81
N GLN A 191 -23.46 16.64 9.74
CA GLN A 191 -22.65 17.65 10.41
C GLN A 191 -21.55 17.01 11.28
N ALA A 192 -20.46 17.72 11.51
CA ALA A 192 -19.34 17.25 12.31
C ALA A 192 -19.77 16.81 13.71
N ARG A 193 -20.55 17.64 14.42
CA ARG A 193 -21.06 17.32 15.76
C ARG A 193 -21.78 15.96 15.81
N TYR A 194 -22.71 15.74 14.86
CA TYR A 194 -23.45 14.47 14.77
C TYR A 194 -22.49 13.28 14.54
N ALA A 195 -21.49 13.46 13.66
CA ALA A 195 -20.54 12.40 13.36
C ALA A 195 -19.68 12.04 14.59
N TYR A 196 -19.13 13.04 15.29
CA TYR A 196 -18.34 12.79 16.50
C TYR A 196 -19.15 12.19 17.64
N GLU A 197 -20.42 12.56 17.80
CA GLU A 197 -21.30 11.92 18.80
C GLU A 197 -21.58 10.47 18.46
N ASN A 198 -21.98 10.17 17.21
CA ASN A 198 -22.39 8.82 16.82
C ASN A 198 -21.24 7.87 16.50
N ILE A 199 -20.02 8.34 16.26
CA ILE A 199 -18.85 7.47 16.21
C ILE A 199 -18.47 6.92 17.59
N HIS A 200 -18.72 7.69 18.66
CA HIS A 200 -18.42 7.30 20.04
C HIS A 200 -19.61 6.69 20.77
N PHE A 201 -20.80 7.18 20.50
CA PHE A 201 -22.03 6.78 21.17
C PHE A 201 -23.17 6.62 20.17
N PRO A 202 -23.06 5.63 19.28
CA PRO A 202 -24.06 5.46 18.23
C PRO A 202 -25.43 5.10 18.82
N ALA A 203 -26.48 5.76 18.33
CA ALA A 203 -27.85 5.43 18.67
C ALA A 203 -28.24 4.05 18.11
N ASP A 204 -27.82 3.77 16.87
CA ASP A 204 -27.99 2.52 16.15
C ASP A 204 -26.88 2.35 15.09
N PHE A 205 -26.89 1.25 14.36
CA PHE A 205 -25.91 1.00 13.30
C PHE A 205 -26.04 1.95 12.10
N GLY A 206 -27.24 2.46 11.80
CA GLY A 206 -27.46 3.44 10.76
C GLY A 206 -26.79 4.78 11.09
N ALA A 207 -26.97 5.26 12.33
CA ALA A 207 -26.31 6.46 12.84
C ALA A 207 -24.76 6.30 12.85
N LEU A 208 -24.27 5.12 13.24
CA LEU A 208 -22.85 4.80 13.18
C LEU A 208 -22.30 4.85 11.74
N GLU A 209 -23.00 4.28 10.78
CA GLU A 209 -22.59 4.28 9.39
C GLU A 209 -22.54 5.69 8.79
N LEU A 210 -23.56 6.51 9.06
CA LEU A 210 -23.56 7.92 8.66
C LEU A 210 -22.38 8.70 9.26
N ALA A 211 -22.07 8.46 10.54
CA ALA A 211 -20.92 9.05 11.21
C ALA A 211 -19.60 8.62 10.56
N ARG A 212 -19.41 7.32 10.34
CA ARG A 212 -18.23 6.78 9.67
C ARG A 212 -18.04 7.34 8.25
N ARG A 213 -19.10 7.32 7.44
CA ARG A 213 -19.09 7.88 6.08
C ARG A 213 -18.63 9.34 6.07
N ARG A 214 -19.12 10.15 7.01
CA ARG A 214 -18.72 11.55 7.15
C ARG A 214 -17.26 11.72 7.50
N LEU A 215 -16.76 10.98 8.49
CA LEU A 215 -15.37 11.10 8.97
C LEU A 215 -14.37 10.54 7.95
N ILE A 216 -14.67 9.42 7.30
CA ILE A 216 -13.88 8.87 6.20
C ILE A 216 -13.76 9.88 5.05
N PHE A 217 -14.89 10.46 4.63
CA PHE A 217 -14.87 11.47 3.56
C PHE A 217 -14.04 12.69 3.97
N GLU A 218 -14.17 13.17 5.20
CA GLU A 218 -13.40 14.32 5.70
C GLU A 218 -11.90 14.07 5.65
N GLU A 219 -11.41 12.96 6.18
CA GLU A 219 -9.97 12.61 6.14
C GLU A 219 -9.44 12.59 4.70
N LEU A 220 -10.16 11.93 3.80
CA LEU A 220 -9.76 11.81 2.40
C LEU A 220 -9.86 13.13 1.64
N PHE A 221 -10.84 13.97 1.96
CA PHE A 221 -11.02 15.28 1.35
C PHE A 221 -9.93 16.28 1.78
N VAL A 222 -9.59 16.32 3.06
CA VAL A 222 -8.48 17.13 3.59
C VAL A 222 -7.18 16.75 2.92
N LEU A 223 -6.90 15.43 2.81
CA LEU A 223 -5.73 14.92 2.11
C LEU A 223 -5.73 15.33 0.62
N ALA A 224 -6.86 15.19 -0.07
CA ALA A 224 -6.98 15.59 -1.48
C ALA A 224 -6.75 17.10 -1.68
N CYS A 225 -7.26 17.93 -0.76
CA CYS A 225 -7.02 19.38 -0.78
C CYS A 225 -5.55 19.72 -0.51
N ALA A 226 -4.91 19.05 0.44
CA ALA A 226 -3.50 19.23 0.73
C ALA A 226 -2.63 18.93 -0.50
N LEU A 227 -2.82 17.77 -1.13
CA LEU A 227 -2.10 17.37 -2.33
C LEU A 227 -2.40 18.29 -3.52
N GLY A 228 -3.65 18.72 -3.67
CA GLY A 228 -4.04 19.66 -4.73
C GLY A 228 -3.38 21.05 -4.58
N ARG A 229 -3.23 21.56 -3.36
CA ARG A 229 -2.49 22.81 -3.08
C ARG A 229 -1.01 22.69 -3.45
N MET A 230 -0.35 21.60 -3.04
CA MET A 230 1.06 21.34 -3.40
C MET A 230 1.26 21.37 -4.93
N ARG A 231 0.35 20.75 -5.69
CA ARG A 231 0.36 20.84 -7.16
C ARG A 231 0.20 22.25 -7.66
N GLY A 232 -0.76 23.01 -7.13
CA GLY A 232 -1.02 24.40 -7.52
C GLY A 232 0.16 25.33 -7.27
N GLU A 233 0.92 25.12 -6.20
CA GLU A 233 2.13 25.92 -5.92
C GLU A 233 3.24 25.65 -6.96
N ARG A 234 3.43 24.40 -7.39
CA ARG A 234 4.40 24.02 -8.43
C ARG A 234 4.07 24.57 -9.79
N VAL A 235 2.78 24.62 -10.17
CA VAL A 235 2.33 25.21 -11.45
C VAL A 235 2.75 26.67 -11.55
N ARG A 236 2.79 27.42 -10.43
CA ARG A 236 3.22 28.83 -10.39
C ARG A 236 4.72 29.03 -10.63
N GLU A 237 5.53 27.98 -10.50
CA GLU A 237 6.99 28.11 -10.60
C GLU A 237 7.56 28.20 -12.00
N GLY A 238 6.78 27.93 -13.05
CA GLY A 238 7.19 27.98 -14.46
C GLY A 238 8.16 26.86 -14.84
N GLY A 239 7.86 26.11 -15.90
CA GLY A 239 8.73 25.08 -16.49
C GLY A 239 9.59 25.63 -17.63
N ILE A 240 10.51 24.80 -18.11
CA ILE A 240 11.26 25.08 -19.34
C ILE A 240 10.26 25.04 -20.51
N PRO A 241 10.13 26.12 -21.32
CA PRO A 241 9.20 26.10 -22.43
C PRO A 241 9.62 25.08 -23.48
N ILE A 242 8.72 24.20 -23.87
CA ILE A 242 8.89 23.26 -24.97
C ILE A 242 7.95 23.71 -26.10
N ALA A 243 8.53 24.02 -27.25
CA ALA A 243 7.76 24.45 -28.41
C ALA A 243 6.84 23.33 -28.91
N GLU A 244 5.74 23.72 -29.54
CA GLU A 244 4.84 22.76 -30.17
C GLU A 244 5.56 22.03 -31.31
N ALA A 245 5.51 20.71 -31.31
CA ALA A 245 6.17 19.86 -32.27
C ALA A 245 5.25 18.69 -32.67
N ALA A 246 5.50 18.16 -33.89
CA ALA A 246 4.72 17.02 -34.37
C ALA A 246 5.37 15.68 -33.93
N LEU A 247 4.53 14.71 -33.62
CA LEU A 247 4.96 13.35 -33.31
C LEU A 247 4.83 12.38 -34.52
N ASP A 248 4.33 12.86 -35.65
CA ASP A 248 4.02 12.02 -36.80
C ASP A 248 5.22 11.26 -37.32
N ASP A 249 6.38 11.89 -37.37
CA ASP A 249 7.60 11.25 -37.87
C ASP A 249 8.11 10.18 -36.91
N PHE A 250 7.96 10.39 -35.59
CA PHE A 250 8.24 9.35 -34.61
C PHE A 250 7.30 8.15 -34.78
N TRP A 251 5.99 8.41 -34.93
CA TRP A 251 5.03 7.32 -35.10
C TRP A 251 5.22 6.50 -36.34
N LYS A 252 5.70 7.13 -37.46
CA LYS A 252 6.00 6.44 -38.73
C LYS A 252 7.19 5.49 -38.67
N THR A 253 8.16 5.75 -37.76
CA THR A 253 9.36 4.90 -37.63
C THR A 253 9.12 3.62 -36.87
N LEU A 254 7.99 3.51 -36.15
CA LEU A 254 7.68 2.33 -35.34
C LEU A 254 7.27 1.15 -36.23
N PRO A 255 7.79 -0.07 -35.96
CA PRO A 255 7.40 -1.28 -36.69
C PRO A 255 6.00 -1.82 -36.27
N PHE A 256 5.31 -1.13 -35.36
CA PHE A 256 3.99 -1.50 -34.83
C PHE A 256 3.16 -0.24 -34.53
N SER A 257 1.85 -0.40 -34.43
CA SER A 257 0.96 0.68 -34.02
C SER A 257 0.89 0.78 -32.49
N PRO A 258 1.07 1.98 -31.90
CA PRO A 258 0.89 2.17 -30.47
C PRO A 258 -0.56 1.95 -30.06
N THR A 259 -0.77 1.46 -28.82
CA THR A 259 -2.11 1.29 -28.25
C THR A 259 -2.78 2.64 -27.98
N GLY A 260 -4.11 2.64 -27.84
CA GLY A 260 -4.86 3.82 -27.46
C GLY A 260 -4.42 4.40 -26.12
N ALA A 261 -4.10 3.54 -25.13
CA ALA A 261 -3.60 3.97 -23.83
C ALA A 261 -2.21 4.61 -23.91
N GLN A 262 -1.30 4.11 -24.74
CA GLN A 262 0.01 4.72 -24.97
C GLN A 262 -0.12 6.11 -25.60
N ARG A 263 -0.99 6.26 -26.63
CA ARG A 263 -1.27 7.56 -27.26
C ARG A 263 -1.85 8.55 -26.26
N ARG A 264 -2.84 8.17 -25.47
CA ARG A 264 -3.42 9.02 -24.42
C ARG A 264 -2.38 9.48 -23.39
N ALA A 265 -1.47 8.58 -22.98
CA ALA A 265 -0.41 8.93 -22.02
C ALA A 265 0.59 9.95 -22.62
N VAL A 266 0.95 9.81 -23.89
CA VAL A 266 1.80 10.79 -24.61
C VAL A 266 1.08 12.12 -24.74
N GLU A 267 -0.18 12.15 -25.19
CA GLU A 267 -0.97 13.38 -25.32
C GLU A 267 -1.09 14.14 -24.00
N GLN A 268 -1.37 13.44 -22.90
CA GLN A 268 -1.43 14.06 -21.58
C GLN A 268 -0.10 14.69 -21.18
N ALA A 269 1.02 14.00 -21.39
CA ALA A 269 2.34 14.51 -21.06
C ALA A 269 2.75 15.69 -21.98
N VAL A 270 2.42 15.64 -23.26
CA VAL A 270 2.65 16.75 -24.22
C VAL A 270 1.84 17.99 -23.81
N ASN A 271 0.60 17.83 -23.37
CA ASN A 271 -0.20 18.93 -22.87
C ASN A 271 0.42 19.59 -21.61
N ASP A 272 1.03 18.78 -20.73
CA ASP A 272 1.78 19.33 -19.60
C ASP A 272 2.99 20.15 -20.07
N LEU A 273 3.78 19.62 -21.03
CA LEU A 273 4.95 20.29 -21.57
C LEU A 273 4.59 21.64 -22.25
N LYS A 274 3.41 21.72 -22.86
CA LYS A 274 2.88 22.96 -23.47
C LYS A 274 2.33 23.96 -22.45
N SER A 275 1.96 23.53 -21.26
CA SER A 275 1.27 24.36 -20.27
C SER A 275 2.12 25.49 -19.69
N GLY A 276 3.44 25.45 -19.87
CA GLY A 276 4.41 26.38 -19.27
C GLY A 276 4.69 26.07 -17.79
N ALA A 277 4.04 25.05 -17.21
CA ALA A 277 4.31 24.53 -15.87
C ALA A 277 5.36 23.42 -15.91
N VAL A 278 5.99 23.11 -14.78
CA VAL A 278 6.86 21.94 -14.67
C VAL A 278 6.04 20.67 -14.73
N MET A 279 6.16 19.89 -15.80
CA MET A 279 5.58 18.53 -15.84
C MET A 279 6.23 17.65 -14.75
N ASN A 280 5.41 17.04 -13.94
CA ASN A 280 5.84 16.02 -12.97
C ASN A 280 4.84 14.85 -13.05
N ARG A 281 5.11 13.88 -13.93
CA ARG A 281 4.13 12.86 -14.34
C ARG A 281 4.62 11.46 -14.09
N LEU A 282 3.75 10.63 -13.50
CA LEU A 282 3.91 9.19 -13.39
C LEU A 282 3.20 8.48 -14.55
N VAL A 283 3.94 7.71 -15.32
CA VAL A 283 3.38 6.74 -16.27
C VAL A 283 3.38 5.36 -15.62
N GLN A 284 2.20 4.88 -15.31
CA GLN A 284 1.95 3.61 -14.68
C GLN A 284 1.36 2.61 -15.68
N GLY A 285 1.83 1.38 -15.64
CA GLY A 285 1.31 0.32 -16.51
C GLY A 285 1.93 -1.01 -16.15
N ASP A 286 1.27 -2.07 -16.54
CA ASP A 286 1.74 -3.44 -16.30
C ASP A 286 3.13 -3.69 -16.89
N VAL A 287 3.80 -4.75 -16.44
CA VAL A 287 5.08 -5.18 -17.03
C VAL A 287 4.89 -5.43 -18.52
N GLY A 288 5.70 -4.76 -19.36
CA GLY A 288 5.62 -4.86 -20.83
C GLY A 288 4.43 -4.13 -21.48
N SER A 289 3.77 -3.19 -20.80
CA SER A 289 2.74 -2.30 -21.39
C SER A 289 3.31 -1.25 -22.36
N GLY A 290 4.66 -1.17 -22.51
CA GLY A 290 5.32 -0.25 -23.41
C GLY A 290 5.55 1.16 -22.86
N LYS A 291 5.77 1.31 -21.56
CA LYS A 291 6.13 2.60 -20.92
C LYS A 291 7.34 3.28 -21.57
N THR A 292 8.34 2.50 -21.98
CA THR A 292 9.53 2.99 -22.67
C THR A 292 9.19 3.69 -24.00
N LEU A 293 8.13 3.27 -24.69
CA LEU A 293 7.66 3.94 -25.92
C LEU A 293 7.14 5.35 -25.61
N VAL A 294 6.40 5.52 -24.50
CA VAL A 294 5.93 6.84 -24.06
C VAL A 294 7.11 7.76 -23.76
N ALA A 295 8.12 7.24 -23.06
CA ALA A 295 9.36 7.99 -22.80
C ALA A 295 10.09 8.37 -24.10
N ALA A 296 10.22 7.45 -25.07
CA ALA A 296 10.85 7.71 -26.36
C ALA A 296 10.11 8.81 -27.14
N ALA A 297 8.78 8.80 -27.17
CA ALA A 297 7.96 9.82 -27.81
C ALA A 297 8.19 11.22 -27.19
N LEU A 298 8.28 11.30 -25.87
CA LEU A 298 8.52 12.57 -25.16
C LEU A 298 9.97 13.06 -25.34
N ILE A 299 10.94 12.16 -25.34
CA ILE A 299 12.35 12.50 -25.64
C ILE A 299 12.45 13.09 -27.04
N TRP A 300 11.80 12.46 -28.03
CA TRP A 300 11.71 12.99 -29.40
C TRP A 300 11.04 14.37 -29.44
N TYR A 301 9.92 14.53 -28.74
CA TYR A 301 9.19 15.80 -28.68
C TYR A 301 10.05 16.93 -28.11
N VAL A 302 10.80 16.67 -27.02
CA VAL A 302 11.69 17.64 -26.37
C VAL A 302 12.89 17.97 -27.24
N HIS A 303 13.47 16.97 -27.97
CA HIS A 303 14.56 17.16 -28.88
C HIS A 303 14.26 18.17 -30.02
N GLN A 304 13.04 18.19 -30.54
CA GLN A 304 12.61 19.13 -31.58
C GLN A 304 12.68 20.61 -31.12
N SER A 305 12.70 20.86 -29.80
CA SER A 305 12.96 22.20 -29.25
C SER A 305 14.44 22.48 -28.98
N GLY A 306 15.37 21.67 -29.48
CA GLY A 306 16.81 21.79 -29.22
C GLY A 306 17.19 21.56 -27.76
N LYS A 307 16.38 20.78 -27.01
CA LYS A 307 16.60 20.49 -25.62
C LYS A 307 17.05 19.04 -25.42
N MET A 308 17.76 18.83 -24.31
CA MET A 308 18.34 17.54 -23.94
C MET A 308 17.44 16.80 -22.96
N SER A 309 17.47 15.46 -23.04
CA SER A 309 16.81 14.54 -22.10
C SER A 309 17.82 13.65 -21.38
N ALA A 310 17.53 13.29 -20.13
CA ALA A 310 18.27 12.30 -19.36
C ALA A 310 17.34 11.14 -18.98
N PHE A 311 17.78 9.90 -19.19
CA PHE A 311 17.05 8.69 -18.85
C PHE A 311 17.82 7.90 -17.79
N MET A 312 17.21 7.68 -16.65
CA MET A 312 17.80 6.99 -15.53
C MET A 312 17.24 5.59 -15.35
N ALA A 313 18.13 4.62 -15.28
CA ALA A 313 17.81 3.23 -14.96
C ALA A 313 18.43 2.80 -13.62
N PRO A 314 17.80 1.89 -12.86
CA PRO A 314 18.27 1.50 -11.54
C PRO A 314 19.53 0.63 -11.54
N THR A 315 19.82 -0.07 -12.63
CA THR A 315 21.00 -0.95 -12.79
C THR A 315 21.70 -0.74 -14.10
N GLU A 316 22.96 -1.20 -14.18
CA GLU A 316 23.76 -1.10 -15.42
C GLU A 316 23.17 -1.93 -16.56
N ILE A 317 22.67 -3.13 -16.25
CA ILE A 317 22.03 -4.01 -17.26
C ILE A 317 20.80 -3.32 -17.86
N LEU A 318 19.97 -2.68 -17.04
CA LEU A 318 18.81 -1.93 -17.52
C LEU A 318 19.22 -0.68 -18.32
N ALA A 319 20.26 0.03 -17.87
CA ALA A 319 20.80 1.17 -18.62
C ALA A 319 21.28 0.73 -20.01
N GLU A 320 21.95 -0.41 -20.11
CA GLU A 320 22.38 -1.00 -21.38
C GLU A 320 21.19 -1.37 -22.27
N GLN A 321 20.21 -2.06 -21.72
CA GLN A 321 18.99 -2.46 -22.43
C GLN A 321 18.21 -1.23 -22.94
N HIS A 322 18.04 -0.20 -22.10
CA HIS A 322 17.40 1.04 -22.53
C HIS A 322 18.23 1.79 -23.57
N TYR A 323 19.58 1.77 -23.45
CA TYR A 323 20.44 2.36 -24.43
C TYR A 323 20.23 1.73 -25.81
N HIS A 324 20.24 0.41 -25.92
CA HIS A 324 20.01 -0.28 -27.19
C HIS A 324 18.60 -0.01 -27.75
N THR A 325 17.57 -0.08 -26.87
CA THR A 325 16.17 0.12 -27.27
C THR A 325 15.92 1.55 -27.76
N LEU A 326 16.34 2.55 -26.98
CA LEU A 326 16.10 3.96 -27.31
C LEU A 326 16.98 4.43 -28.45
N SER A 327 18.25 3.96 -28.54
CA SER A 327 19.09 4.24 -29.69
C SER A 327 18.51 3.69 -30.99
N GLY A 328 17.98 2.45 -30.97
CA GLY A 328 17.31 1.85 -32.11
C GLY A 328 16.10 2.66 -32.61
N MET A 329 15.35 3.27 -31.69
CA MET A 329 14.18 4.09 -32.05
C MET A 329 14.54 5.53 -32.44
N LEU A 330 15.53 6.15 -31.80
CA LEU A 330 15.74 7.59 -31.84
C LEU A 330 16.93 8.01 -32.74
N THR A 331 17.97 7.19 -32.85
CA THR A 331 19.12 7.49 -33.76
C THR A 331 18.71 7.62 -35.24
N PRO A 332 17.79 6.79 -35.80
CA PRO A 332 17.27 6.98 -37.12
C PRO A 332 16.56 8.33 -37.33
N LEU A 333 16.09 8.95 -36.27
CA LEU A 333 15.46 10.27 -36.26
C LEU A 333 16.48 11.42 -36.05
N GLY A 334 17.77 11.10 -35.96
CA GLY A 334 18.86 12.07 -35.87
C GLY A 334 19.29 12.41 -34.42
N LEU A 335 18.77 11.75 -33.38
CA LEU A 335 19.23 11.99 -32.01
C LEU A 335 20.61 11.38 -31.75
N ARG A 336 21.44 12.12 -31.05
CA ARG A 336 22.76 11.69 -30.60
C ARG A 336 22.59 11.13 -29.16
N VAL A 337 22.66 9.80 -29.06
CA VAL A 337 22.40 9.09 -27.81
C VAL A 337 23.71 8.69 -27.13
N GLY A 338 23.91 9.07 -25.88
CA GLY A 338 25.08 8.69 -25.08
C GLY A 338 24.68 7.77 -23.90
N LYS A 339 25.69 7.10 -23.35
CA LYS A 339 25.53 6.24 -22.14
C LYS A 339 26.56 6.63 -21.10
N LEU A 340 26.15 6.65 -19.79
CA LEU A 340 27.04 6.91 -18.65
C LEU A 340 26.71 5.98 -17.48
N THR A 341 27.58 4.99 -17.25
CA THR A 341 27.42 3.98 -16.18
C THR A 341 28.69 3.86 -15.33
N GLY A 342 28.55 3.20 -14.16
CA GLY A 342 29.66 2.98 -13.23
C GLY A 342 30.78 2.10 -13.80
N ALA A 343 30.46 1.11 -14.66
CA ALA A 343 31.40 0.15 -15.25
C ALA A 343 32.29 0.72 -16.35
N MET A 344 31.93 1.87 -16.95
CA MET A 344 32.73 2.50 -17.99
C MET A 344 34.12 2.91 -17.51
N SER A 345 35.11 2.86 -18.39
CA SER A 345 36.46 3.32 -18.11
C SER A 345 36.52 4.84 -17.80
N ALA A 346 37.54 5.27 -17.09
CA ALA A 346 37.72 6.69 -16.74
C ALA A 346 37.88 7.58 -17.99
N LYS A 347 38.40 7.03 -19.10
CA LYS A 347 38.54 7.73 -20.39
C LYS A 347 37.16 7.96 -21.02
N GLU A 348 36.39 6.90 -21.18
CA GLU A 348 35.02 6.97 -21.74
C GLU A 348 34.13 7.91 -20.95
N LYS A 349 34.17 7.82 -19.60
CA LYS A 349 33.43 8.74 -18.71
C LYS A 349 33.78 10.21 -18.97
N ARG A 350 35.05 10.51 -19.14
CA ARG A 350 35.51 11.87 -19.44
C ARG A 350 35.01 12.36 -20.79
N GLU A 351 35.09 11.52 -21.83
CA GLU A 351 34.60 11.85 -23.15
C GLU A 351 33.10 12.14 -23.15
N VAL A 352 32.29 11.28 -22.52
CA VAL A 352 30.85 11.48 -22.42
C VAL A 352 30.50 12.74 -21.60
N LYS A 353 31.19 13.00 -20.49
CA LYS A 353 30.97 14.21 -19.68
C LYS A 353 31.34 15.48 -20.48
N SER A 354 32.40 15.45 -21.29
CA SER A 354 32.75 16.55 -22.18
C SER A 354 31.68 16.78 -23.22
N ALA A 355 31.21 15.72 -23.87
CA ALA A 355 30.15 15.79 -24.89
C ALA A 355 28.82 16.35 -24.29
N LEU A 356 28.47 15.99 -23.04
CA LEU A 356 27.31 16.54 -22.31
C LEU A 356 27.46 18.05 -22.08
N LYS A 357 28.64 18.48 -21.61
CA LYS A 357 28.95 19.88 -21.34
C LYS A 357 28.94 20.73 -22.63
N ASN A 358 29.39 20.17 -23.73
CA ASN A 358 29.44 20.83 -25.04
C ASN A 358 28.08 20.82 -25.79
N GLY A 359 27.07 20.08 -25.30
CA GLY A 359 25.78 19.92 -25.99
C GLY A 359 25.85 19.03 -27.25
N GLU A 360 26.76 18.10 -27.26
CA GLU A 360 26.96 17.16 -28.38
C GLU A 360 26.05 15.93 -28.29
N LEU A 361 25.31 15.79 -27.17
CA LEU A 361 24.34 14.73 -26.94
C LEU A 361 22.93 15.30 -26.75
N ASP A 362 21.93 14.60 -27.26
CA ASP A 362 20.52 14.95 -27.15
C ASP A 362 19.82 14.09 -26.10
N LEU A 363 20.30 12.85 -25.90
CA LEU A 363 19.84 11.94 -24.89
C LEU A 363 21.04 11.29 -24.20
N ILE A 364 21.03 11.28 -22.87
CA ILE A 364 21.94 10.49 -22.04
C ILE A 364 21.18 9.44 -21.25
N ILE A 365 21.65 8.19 -21.29
CA ILE A 365 21.09 7.08 -20.54
C ILE A 365 22.13 6.61 -19.54
N GLY A 366 21.73 6.36 -18.29
CA GLY A 366 22.68 5.89 -17.29
C GLY A 366 22.07 5.52 -15.97
N THR A 367 22.95 5.27 -15.00
CA THR A 367 22.58 4.94 -13.62
C THR A 367 22.81 6.15 -12.71
N HIS A 368 23.02 5.93 -11.42
CA HIS A 368 23.38 6.98 -10.46
C HIS A 368 24.60 7.84 -10.88
N ALA A 369 25.41 7.37 -11.82
CA ALA A 369 26.52 8.16 -12.37
C ALA A 369 26.08 9.51 -12.98
N LEU A 370 24.81 9.62 -13.41
CA LEU A 370 24.21 10.86 -13.93
C LEU A 370 24.10 11.96 -12.86
N PHE A 371 24.09 11.61 -11.56
CA PHE A 371 24.00 12.56 -10.44
C PHE A 371 25.35 13.11 -9.99
N SER A 372 26.48 12.53 -10.43
CA SER A 372 27.80 12.95 -9.99
C SER A 372 27.98 14.46 -10.16
N GLN A 373 28.58 15.12 -9.17
CA GLN A 373 28.71 16.59 -9.15
C GLN A 373 29.48 17.14 -10.37
N ASP A 374 30.35 16.34 -10.93
CA ASP A 374 31.18 16.64 -12.10
C ASP A 374 30.48 16.43 -13.45
N VAL A 375 29.19 16.07 -13.47
CA VAL A 375 28.38 16.00 -14.71
C VAL A 375 27.63 17.31 -14.89
N GLU A 376 27.92 18.04 -15.96
CA GLU A 376 27.26 19.28 -16.33
C GLU A 376 26.39 19.09 -17.56
N TYR A 377 25.18 19.62 -17.52
CA TYR A 377 24.21 19.54 -18.62
C TYR A 377 23.98 20.92 -19.22
N GLN A 378 24.07 21.05 -20.53
CA GLN A 378 23.94 22.36 -21.19
C GLN A 378 22.45 22.82 -21.26
N ASN A 379 21.53 21.94 -21.64
CA ASN A 379 20.12 22.29 -21.89
C ASN A 379 19.17 21.16 -21.46
N LEU A 380 19.38 20.60 -20.26
CA LEU A 380 18.54 19.52 -19.73
C LEU A 380 17.11 20.02 -19.47
N ALA A 381 16.14 19.48 -20.21
CA ALA A 381 14.73 19.85 -20.08
C ALA A 381 13.82 18.70 -19.65
N LEU A 382 14.19 17.44 -19.89
CA LEU A 382 13.41 16.28 -19.49
C LEU A 382 14.28 15.27 -18.75
N VAL A 383 13.78 14.81 -17.60
CA VAL A 383 14.36 13.72 -16.82
C VAL A 383 13.35 12.59 -16.81
N VAL A 384 13.76 11.42 -17.29
CA VAL A 384 12.98 10.19 -17.22
C VAL A 384 13.60 9.26 -16.19
N THR A 385 12.79 8.71 -15.28
CA THR A 385 13.24 7.73 -14.28
C THR A 385 12.44 6.45 -14.41
N ASP A 386 13.12 5.31 -14.52
CA ASP A 386 12.50 4.00 -14.53
C ASP A 386 12.55 3.35 -13.14
N GLU A 387 11.49 2.62 -12.73
CA GLU A 387 11.38 1.90 -11.44
C GLU A 387 11.64 2.79 -10.20
N GLN A 388 10.81 3.81 -10.03
CA GLN A 388 10.95 4.85 -8.99
C GLN A 388 11.22 4.35 -7.56
N HIS A 389 10.61 3.23 -7.13
CA HIS A 389 10.74 2.75 -5.75
C HIS A 389 12.15 2.29 -5.35
N ARG A 390 13.08 2.25 -6.30
CA ARG A 390 14.49 1.93 -6.04
C ARG A 390 15.39 3.16 -5.87
N PHE A 391 14.83 4.36 -6.06
CA PHE A 391 15.57 5.62 -5.92
C PHE A 391 15.06 6.42 -4.73
N GLY A 392 15.98 6.89 -3.88
CA GLY A 392 15.64 7.82 -2.80
C GLY A 392 15.18 9.19 -3.32
N VAL A 393 14.30 9.86 -2.56
CA VAL A 393 13.82 11.21 -2.87
C VAL A 393 14.99 12.19 -3.09
N GLY A 394 16.06 12.09 -2.32
CA GLY A 394 17.25 12.93 -2.44
C GLY A 394 18.00 12.78 -3.77
N GLN A 395 17.99 11.61 -4.41
CA GLN A 395 18.67 11.39 -5.68
C GLN A 395 17.94 12.06 -6.84
N ARG A 396 16.60 12.06 -6.82
CA ARG A 396 15.78 12.81 -7.80
C ARG A 396 16.01 14.31 -7.67
N SER A 397 15.96 14.82 -6.44
CA SER A 397 16.20 16.23 -6.15
C SER A 397 17.58 16.68 -6.66
N ALA A 398 18.61 15.81 -6.56
CA ALA A 398 19.95 16.12 -7.06
C ALA A 398 20.00 16.26 -8.59
N LEU A 399 19.23 15.46 -9.37
CA LEU A 399 19.20 15.58 -10.83
C LEU A 399 18.32 16.77 -11.28
N ILE A 400 17.21 16.99 -10.62
CA ILE A 400 16.34 18.15 -10.84
C ILE A 400 17.10 19.44 -10.56
N GLY A 401 17.96 19.47 -9.54
CA GLY A 401 18.82 20.62 -9.21
C GLY A 401 19.91 20.94 -10.22
N LYS A 402 20.21 20.04 -11.17
CA LYS A 402 21.21 20.26 -12.25
C LYS A 402 20.69 21.00 -13.48
N GLY A 403 19.37 21.13 -13.61
CA GLY A 403 18.72 21.90 -14.68
C GLY A 403 17.98 23.12 -14.10
N ARG A 404 17.55 24.01 -14.99
CA ARG A 404 16.60 25.09 -14.63
C ARG A 404 15.19 24.51 -14.58
N LYS A 405 14.85 23.73 -13.51
CA LYS A 405 13.53 23.10 -13.34
C LYS A 405 13.11 22.21 -14.52
N PRO A 406 13.84 21.11 -14.80
CA PRO A 406 13.48 20.21 -15.89
C PRO A 406 12.13 19.52 -15.62
N HIS A 407 11.44 19.14 -16.67
CA HIS A 407 10.27 18.29 -16.61
C HIS A 407 10.67 16.89 -16.15
N VAL A 408 9.80 16.22 -15.41
CA VAL A 408 10.06 14.89 -14.83
C VAL A 408 9.00 13.90 -15.30
N LEU A 409 9.45 12.81 -15.88
CA LEU A 409 8.65 11.63 -16.19
C LEU A 409 9.12 10.47 -15.34
N VAL A 410 8.22 9.93 -14.54
CA VAL A 410 8.47 8.75 -13.72
C VAL A 410 7.75 7.56 -14.32
N MET A 411 8.42 6.42 -14.44
CA MET A 411 7.79 5.17 -14.88
C MET A 411 7.76 4.15 -13.76
N SER A 412 6.64 3.43 -13.63
CA SER A 412 6.50 2.31 -12.68
C SER A 412 5.88 1.10 -13.35
N ALA A 413 6.52 -0.07 -13.16
CA ALA A 413 6.00 -1.36 -13.59
C ALA A 413 5.15 -2.04 -12.49
N THR A 414 5.10 -1.48 -11.28
CA THR A 414 4.15 -1.93 -10.27
C THR A 414 2.79 -1.29 -10.55
N PRO A 415 1.79 -2.04 -10.95
CA PRO A 415 0.46 -1.52 -10.98
C PRO A 415 0.01 -1.28 -9.53
N ILE A 416 -0.12 -0.02 -9.17
CA ILE A 416 -0.69 0.42 -7.90
C ILE A 416 -2.13 0.86 -8.21
N PRO A 417 -3.14 0.52 -7.39
CA PRO A 417 -4.49 1.03 -7.60
C PRO A 417 -4.47 2.54 -7.88
N ARG A 418 -5.22 3.00 -8.89
CA ARG A 418 -5.22 4.42 -9.33
C ARG A 418 -5.41 5.39 -8.17
N THR A 419 -6.30 5.03 -7.25
CA THR A 419 -6.63 5.81 -6.05
C THR A 419 -5.44 5.96 -5.12
N LEU A 420 -4.68 4.90 -4.92
CA LEU A 420 -3.47 4.92 -4.10
C LEU A 420 -2.31 5.63 -4.79
N ALA A 421 -2.14 5.46 -6.09
CA ALA A 421 -1.10 6.15 -6.84
C ALA A 421 -1.23 7.68 -6.69
N LEU A 422 -2.46 8.22 -6.70
CA LEU A 422 -2.74 9.63 -6.50
C LEU A 422 -2.41 10.14 -5.08
N ILE A 423 -2.36 9.25 -4.10
CA ILE A 423 -1.99 9.58 -2.71
C ILE A 423 -0.49 9.42 -2.49
N ILE A 424 0.06 8.27 -2.88
CA ILE A 424 1.49 7.94 -2.69
C ILE A 424 2.37 8.92 -3.45
N TYR A 425 1.92 9.28 -4.64
CA TYR A 425 2.60 10.19 -5.54
C TYR A 425 1.85 11.52 -5.67
N GLY A 426 1.32 12.02 -4.57
CA GLY A 426 0.40 13.16 -4.53
C GLY A 426 0.89 14.42 -5.23
N ASP A 427 2.18 14.46 -5.51
CA ASP A 427 2.86 15.49 -6.28
C ASP A 427 2.98 15.18 -7.77
N LEU A 428 2.62 13.97 -8.21
CA LEU A 428 2.68 13.55 -9.63
C LEU A 428 1.29 13.53 -10.27
N ASP A 429 1.22 13.93 -11.51
CA ASP A 429 0.08 13.62 -12.38
C ASP A 429 0.22 12.18 -12.87
N VAL A 430 -0.89 11.44 -12.95
CA VAL A 430 -0.84 10.01 -13.26
C VAL A 430 -1.45 9.72 -14.63
N SER A 431 -0.67 9.08 -15.49
CA SER A 431 -1.14 8.45 -16.73
C SER A 431 -1.10 6.94 -16.58
N VAL A 432 -2.19 6.27 -16.91
CA VAL A 432 -2.29 4.80 -16.81
C VAL A 432 -2.30 4.18 -18.20
N ILE A 433 -1.43 3.19 -18.42
CA ILE A 433 -1.43 2.33 -19.61
C ILE A 433 -2.14 1.03 -19.20
N ASP A 434 -3.42 0.95 -19.49
CA ASP A 434 -4.32 -0.16 -19.16
C ASP A 434 -4.55 -1.13 -20.34
N GLU A 435 -3.78 -0.96 -21.41
CA GLU A 435 -3.79 -1.83 -22.58
C GLU A 435 -2.40 -2.48 -22.76
N LEU A 436 -2.39 -3.75 -23.15
CA LEU A 436 -1.15 -4.45 -23.55
C LEU A 436 -0.92 -4.31 -25.07
N PRO A 437 0.33 -4.21 -25.50
CA PRO A 437 0.65 -4.19 -26.92
C PRO A 437 0.15 -5.45 -27.64
N PRO A 438 -0.27 -5.34 -28.90
CA PRO A 438 -0.69 -6.49 -29.70
C PRO A 438 0.43 -7.51 -29.83
N GLY A 439 0.11 -8.80 -29.81
CA GLY A 439 1.07 -9.91 -29.93
C GLY A 439 1.63 -10.43 -28.60
N ARG A 440 1.36 -9.79 -27.46
CA ARG A 440 1.76 -10.32 -26.16
C ARG A 440 0.89 -11.49 -25.76
N GLN A 441 1.53 -12.61 -25.43
CA GLN A 441 0.84 -13.83 -25.01
C GLN A 441 0.46 -13.77 -23.51
N LYS A 442 -0.72 -14.33 -23.17
CA LYS A 442 -1.08 -14.54 -21.78
C LYS A 442 -0.21 -15.63 -21.18
N VAL A 443 0.23 -15.41 -19.94
CA VAL A 443 0.97 -16.41 -19.18
C VAL A 443 -0.01 -17.29 -18.42
N ASP A 444 -0.04 -18.60 -18.73
CA ASP A 444 -0.85 -19.55 -17.98
C ASP A 444 -0.24 -19.77 -16.59
N THR A 445 -1.02 -19.48 -15.56
CA THR A 445 -0.55 -19.56 -14.16
C THR A 445 -1.24 -20.70 -13.42
N PHE A 446 -0.46 -21.54 -12.75
CA PHE A 446 -0.93 -22.66 -11.94
C PHE A 446 -0.33 -22.60 -10.54
N ALA A 447 -1.14 -22.96 -9.54
CA ALA A 447 -0.68 -23.18 -8.17
C ALA A 447 -0.70 -24.69 -7.91
N VAL A 448 0.44 -25.22 -7.48
CA VAL A 448 0.66 -26.66 -7.24
C VAL A 448 1.38 -26.88 -5.92
N ASN A 449 1.30 -28.09 -5.37
CA ASN A 449 2.08 -28.50 -4.20
C ASN A 449 3.25 -29.41 -4.60
N GLU A 450 4.09 -29.78 -3.65
CA GLU A 450 5.29 -30.59 -3.88
C GLU A 450 4.99 -31.97 -4.51
N SER A 451 3.78 -32.52 -4.36
CA SER A 451 3.39 -33.79 -4.99
C SER A 451 3.45 -33.75 -6.52
N TYR A 452 3.41 -32.56 -7.12
CA TYR A 452 3.53 -32.36 -8.58
C TYR A 452 4.98 -32.25 -9.06
N ARG A 453 6.01 -32.34 -8.18
CA ARG A 453 7.44 -32.11 -8.51
C ARG A 453 7.93 -32.95 -9.68
N GLN A 454 7.62 -34.24 -9.67
CA GLN A 454 8.06 -35.14 -10.75
C GLN A 454 7.50 -34.72 -12.11
N ARG A 455 6.21 -34.33 -12.14
CA ARG A 455 5.56 -33.83 -13.36
C ARG A 455 6.11 -32.48 -13.82
N LEU A 456 6.43 -31.60 -12.86
CA LEU A 456 7.06 -30.31 -13.12
C LEU A 456 8.46 -30.48 -13.71
N ASN A 457 9.26 -31.41 -13.16
CA ASN A 457 10.58 -31.72 -13.70
C ASN A 457 10.53 -32.22 -15.14
N GLY A 458 9.59 -33.14 -15.46
CA GLY A 458 9.38 -33.59 -16.83
C GLY A 458 8.93 -32.46 -17.79
N PHE A 459 8.20 -31.48 -17.28
CA PHE A 459 7.82 -30.30 -18.07
C PHE A 459 9.00 -29.36 -18.31
N VAL A 460 9.88 -29.14 -17.33
CA VAL A 460 11.15 -28.40 -17.48
C VAL A 460 12.01 -29.04 -18.55
N GLU A 461 12.21 -30.37 -18.46
CA GLU A 461 13.02 -31.13 -19.43
C GLU A 461 12.50 -30.97 -20.85
N LYS A 462 11.18 -31.09 -21.04
CA LYS A 462 10.54 -30.91 -22.34
C LYS A 462 10.78 -29.51 -22.91
N LEU A 463 10.60 -28.46 -22.12
CA LEU A 463 10.80 -27.08 -22.59
C LEU A 463 12.25 -26.78 -22.92
N CYS A 464 13.20 -27.29 -22.13
CA CYS A 464 14.64 -27.13 -22.41
C CYS A 464 15.04 -27.91 -23.66
N ALA A 465 14.45 -29.10 -23.91
CA ALA A 465 14.66 -29.86 -25.16
C ALA A 465 14.11 -29.11 -26.39
N GLU A 466 13.07 -28.29 -26.22
CA GLU A 466 12.54 -27.37 -27.26
C GLU A 466 13.40 -26.09 -27.42
N GLY A 467 14.53 -26.00 -26.70
CA GLY A 467 15.45 -24.84 -26.71
C GLY A 467 14.93 -23.64 -25.89
N ARG A 468 13.99 -23.83 -24.96
CA ARG A 468 13.45 -22.78 -24.10
C ARG A 468 14.25 -22.69 -22.80
N GLN A 469 14.18 -21.52 -22.16
CA GLN A 469 14.84 -21.24 -20.90
C GLN A 469 13.83 -21.17 -19.75
N VAL A 470 14.30 -21.47 -18.55
CA VAL A 470 13.49 -21.59 -17.34
C VAL A 470 14.06 -20.71 -16.23
N PHE A 471 13.19 -19.91 -15.61
CA PHE A 471 13.47 -19.24 -14.34
C PHE A 471 12.95 -20.07 -13.16
N VAL A 472 13.76 -20.20 -12.12
CA VAL A 472 13.34 -20.76 -10.82
C VAL A 472 13.67 -19.74 -9.74
N VAL A 473 12.65 -19.29 -9.00
CA VAL A 473 12.80 -18.27 -7.97
C VAL A 473 12.54 -18.88 -6.59
N CYS A 474 13.52 -18.74 -5.70
CA CYS A 474 13.45 -19.16 -4.31
C CYS A 474 13.31 -17.92 -3.40
N PRO A 475 12.58 -18.01 -2.26
CA PRO A 475 12.54 -16.93 -1.29
C PRO A 475 13.93 -16.69 -0.66
N MET A 476 14.18 -15.44 -0.22
CA MET A 476 15.36 -15.14 0.60
C MET A 476 15.24 -15.84 1.96
N VAL A 477 16.28 -16.54 2.38
CA VAL A 477 16.38 -17.12 3.72
C VAL A 477 17.05 -16.09 4.62
N GLU A 478 16.34 -15.56 5.62
CA GLU A 478 16.92 -14.78 6.71
C GLU A 478 17.44 -15.75 7.78
N GLU A 479 18.68 -15.53 8.27
CA GLU A 479 19.41 -16.45 9.15
C GLU A 479 18.79 -16.63 10.56
N ASN A 480 17.68 -15.96 10.90
CA ASN A 480 17.10 -15.90 12.24
C ASN A 480 15.69 -16.46 12.41
N GLU A 481 15.12 -17.13 11.42
CA GLU A 481 13.78 -17.72 11.58
C GLU A 481 13.87 -19.23 11.92
N GLU A 482 13.49 -19.61 13.13
CA GLU A 482 13.10 -20.99 13.48
C GLU A 482 11.79 -21.34 12.75
N LEU A 483 11.91 -21.85 11.53
CA LEU A 483 10.75 -22.21 10.71
C LEU A 483 10.47 -23.70 10.79
N PRO A 484 9.18 -24.10 10.82
CA PRO A 484 8.80 -25.52 10.88
C PRO A 484 9.14 -26.32 9.61
N THR A 485 9.50 -25.64 8.51
CA THR A 485 9.91 -26.28 7.24
C THR A 485 11.26 -25.72 6.80
N PRO A 486 12.29 -26.54 6.51
CA PRO A 486 13.57 -26.06 6.02
C PRO A 486 13.40 -25.43 4.63
N LEU A 487 13.72 -24.13 4.54
CA LEU A 487 13.76 -23.42 3.25
C LEU A 487 15.05 -23.80 2.52
N LYS A 488 14.92 -24.25 1.28
CA LYS A 488 16.06 -24.46 0.42
C LYS A 488 16.64 -23.12 -0.02
N SER A 489 17.94 -22.94 0.19
CA SER A 489 18.63 -21.79 -0.39
C SER A 489 18.66 -21.90 -1.93
N ALA A 490 18.74 -20.77 -2.64
CA ALA A 490 18.84 -20.81 -4.10
C ALA A 490 20.05 -21.64 -4.59
N GLU A 491 21.14 -21.64 -3.84
CA GLU A 491 22.33 -22.44 -4.16
C GLU A 491 22.10 -23.94 -3.99
N GLU A 492 21.42 -24.37 -2.92
CA GLU A 492 21.07 -25.78 -2.70
C GLU A 492 20.11 -26.28 -3.76
N HIS A 493 19.10 -25.47 -4.07
CA HIS A 493 18.13 -25.82 -5.10
C HIS A 493 18.76 -25.87 -6.51
N ALA A 494 19.71 -24.99 -6.82
CA ALA A 494 20.50 -25.07 -8.06
C ALA A 494 21.33 -26.35 -8.15
N LYS A 495 21.93 -26.79 -7.05
CA LYS A 495 22.68 -28.08 -7.00
C LYS A 495 21.74 -29.29 -7.19
N GLU A 496 20.56 -29.27 -6.58
CA GLU A 496 19.54 -30.31 -6.77
C GLU A 496 19.09 -30.40 -8.22
N LEU A 497 18.79 -29.24 -8.85
CA LEU A 497 18.39 -29.21 -10.26
C LEU A 497 19.52 -29.64 -11.20
N ALA A 498 20.78 -29.25 -10.92
CA ALA A 498 21.93 -29.70 -11.69
C ALA A 498 22.14 -31.23 -11.56
N ALA A 499 21.86 -31.79 -10.40
CA ALA A 499 21.90 -33.26 -10.19
C ALA A 499 20.72 -33.98 -10.88
N ALA A 500 19.52 -33.36 -10.89
CA ALA A 500 18.33 -33.91 -11.54
C ALA A 500 18.42 -33.84 -13.07
N PHE A 501 19.09 -32.81 -13.60
CA PHE A 501 19.25 -32.56 -15.04
C PHE A 501 20.72 -32.43 -15.45
N PRO A 502 21.52 -33.52 -15.44
CA PRO A 502 22.97 -33.45 -15.72
C PRO A 502 23.32 -32.93 -17.14
N HIS A 503 22.37 -32.97 -18.04
CA HIS A 503 22.53 -32.52 -19.43
C HIS A 503 22.15 -31.06 -19.67
N LEU A 504 21.54 -30.37 -18.65
CA LEU A 504 21.15 -28.97 -18.73
C LEU A 504 22.15 -28.08 -17.98
N ARG A 505 22.33 -26.87 -18.51
CA ARG A 505 23.21 -25.87 -17.92
C ARG A 505 22.42 -25.07 -16.88
N VAL A 506 22.68 -25.34 -15.62
CA VAL A 506 22.04 -24.66 -14.47
C VAL A 506 22.97 -23.61 -13.90
N ALA A 507 22.51 -22.38 -13.76
CA ALA A 507 23.23 -21.31 -13.10
C ALA A 507 22.42 -20.76 -11.90
N CYS A 508 23.12 -20.14 -10.94
CA CYS A 508 22.52 -19.54 -9.77
C CYS A 508 22.93 -18.07 -9.65
N VAL A 509 21.94 -17.20 -9.28
CA VAL A 509 22.20 -15.80 -8.96
C VAL A 509 21.48 -15.40 -7.68
N HIS A 510 22.18 -14.75 -6.74
CA HIS A 510 21.62 -14.36 -5.45
C HIS A 510 22.20 -13.04 -4.91
N GLY A 511 21.57 -12.48 -3.89
CA GLY A 511 21.89 -11.16 -3.33
C GLY A 511 23.34 -11.00 -2.87
N LYS A 512 23.96 -12.04 -2.31
CA LYS A 512 25.31 -12.01 -1.74
C LYS A 512 26.45 -12.03 -2.78
N MET A 513 26.15 -12.29 -4.07
CA MET A 513 27.16 -12.28 -5.14
C MET A 513 27.67 -10.86 -5.42
N LYS A 514 28.93 -10.76 -5.87
CA LYS A 514 29.49 -9.46 -6.33
C LYS A 514 28.76 -9.00 -7.59
N PRO A 515 28.59 -7.67 -7.81
CA PRO A 515 27.88 -7.15 -8.97
C PRO A 515 28.39 -7.71 -10.31
N LYS A 516 29.70 -7.76 -10.52
CA LYS A 516 30.32 -8.32 -11.74
C LYS A 516 29.94 -9.78 -12.02
N ASP A 517 29.88 -10.60 -10.94
CA ASP A 517 29.55 -12.03 -11.09
C ASP A 517 28.06 -12.19 -11.42
N LYS A 518 27.18 -11.36 -10.81
CA LYS A 518 25.76 -11.32 -11.16
C LYS A 518 25.55 -10.94 -12.63
N ASP A 519 26.24 -9.90 -13.09
CA ASP A 519 26.15 -9.42 -14.46
C ASP A 519 26.63 -10.48 -15.46
N ALA A 520 27.70 -11.21 -15.13
CA ALA A 520 28.22 -12.31 -15.96
C ALA A 520 27.20 -13.45 -16.10
N VAL A 521 26.60 -13.90 -14.97
CA VAL A 521 25.60 -14.97 -14.99
C VAL A 521 24.35 -14.53 -15.79
N MET A 522 23.87 -13.31 -15.55
CA MET A 522 22.72 -12.79 -16.28
C MET A 522 22.98 -12.64 -17.76
N SER A 523 24.17 -12.17 -18.17
CA SER A 523 24.56 -12.05 -19.58
C SER A 523 24.62 -13.41 -20.27
N ALA A 524 25.18 -14.42 -19.62
CA ALA A 524 25.21 -15.81 -20.11
C ALA A 524 23.78 -16.38 -20.29
N PHE A 525 22.86 -16.07 -19.37
CA PHE A 525 21.47 -16.50 -19.48
C PHE A 525 20.76 -15.79 -20.65
N VAL A 526 20.95 -14.48 -20.81
CA VAL A 526 20.40 -13.72 -21.96
C VAL A 526 20.96 -14.23 -23.29
N ALA A 527 22.23 -14.60 -23.33
CA ALA A 527 22.89 -15.17 -24.52
C ALA A 527 22.43 -16.60 -24.84
N GLY A 528 21.63 -17.26 -23.98
CA GLY A 528 21.21 -18.65 -24.17
C GLY A 528 22.28 -19.68 -23.82
N GLU A 529 23.33 -19.27 -23.11
CA GLU A 529 24.39 -20.17 -22.61
C GLU A 529 23.99 -20.92 -21.34
N THR A 530 22.86 -20.59 -20.74
CA THR A 530 22.29 -21.22 -19.55
C THR A 530 20.84 -21.59 -19.85
N ASP A 531 20.42 -22.80 -19.47
CA ASP A 531 19.07 -23.32 -19.72
C ASP A 531 18.12 -23.05 -18.53
N ILE A 532 18.63 -23.20 -17.31
CA ILE A 532 17.88 -22.96 -16.08
C ILE A 532 18.61 -21.93 -15.22
N LEU A 533 17.95 -20.85 -14.89
CA LEU A 533 18.46 -19.85 -13.94
C LEU A 533 17.70 -19.92 -12.62
N VAL A 534 18.41 -20.33 -11.57
CA VAL A 534 17.89 -20.32 -10.19
C VAL A 534 18.25 -19.00 -9.54
N SER A 535 17.30 -18.33 -8.91
CA SER A 535 17.60 -17.08 -8.23
C SER A 535 16.77 -16.82 -6.97
N THR A 536 17.23 -15.88 -6.17
CA THR A 536 16.40 -15.19 -5.19
C THR A 536 15.65 -14.05 -5.87
N THR A 537 14.95 -13.19 -5.10
CA THR A 537 14.20 -12.01 -5.59
C THR A 537 14.99 -11.01 -6.46
N VAL A 538 16.29 -11.25 -6.66
CA VAL A 538 17.17 -10.40 -7.50
C VAL A 538 16.70 -10.29 -8.97
N ILE A 539 15.92 -11.27 -9.47
CA ILE A 539 15.31 -11.23 -10.83
C ILE A 539 14.17 -10.20 -10.95
N GLU A 540 13.73 -9.57 -9.89
CA GLU A 540 12.79 -8.43 -9.97
C GLU A 540 13.36 -7.29 -10.83
N VAL A 541 14.69 -7.28 -11.10
CA VAL A 541 15.35 -6.30 -11.94
C VAL A 541 15.16 -6.64 -13.43
N GLY A 542 14.32 -5.95 -14.06
CA GLY A 542 13.90 -5.66 -15.42
C GLY A 542 14.51 -6.34 -16.64
N VAL A 543 15.39 -7.33 -16.51
CA VAL A 543 16.07 -7.99 -17.63
C VAL A 543 15.07 -8.73 -18.52
N ASP A 544 15.11 -8.44 -19.82
CA ASP A 544 14.27 -9.06 -20.83
C ASP A 544 14.94 -10.31 -21.41
N VAL A 545 14.30 -11.48 -21.25
CA VAL A 545 14.76 -12.74 -21.83
C VAL A 545 13.60 -13.34 -22.64
N PRO A 546 13.48 -13.00 -23.95
CA PRO A 546 12.36 -13.43 -24.78
C PRO A 546 12.21 -14.96 -24.91
N ASN A 547 13.32 -15.70 -24.74
CA ASN A 547 13.33 -17.16 -24.82
C ASN A 547 12.91 -17.87 -23.53
N ALA A 548 12.77 -17.15 -22.41
CA ALA A 548 12.32 -17.73 -21.15
C ALA A 548 10.80 -18.00 -21.21
N ALA A 549 10.42 -19.28 -21.22
CA ALA A 549 9.04 -19.70 -21.37
C ALA A 549 8.38 -20.19 -20.06
N LEU A 550 9.16 -20.50 -19.04
CA LEU A 550 8.66 -21.00 -17.76
C LEU A 550 9.24 -20.21 -16.59
N MET A 551 8.35 -19.79 -15.69
CA MET A 551 8.69 -19.27 -14.37
C MET A 551 8.20 -20.25 -13.30
N ILE A 552 9.08 -20.71 -12.45
CA ILE A 552 8.75 -21.50 -11.27
C ILE A 552 9.04 -20.66 -10.04
N VAL A 553 8.08 -20.51 -9.15
CA VAL A 553 8.26 -19.80 -7.87
C VAL A 553 8.09 -20.80 -6.73
N GLU A 554 9.17 -21.07 -6.04
CA GLU A 554 9.21 -21.97 -4.89
C GLU A 554 8.72 -21.25 -3.63
N ASN A 555 7.99 -21.98 -2.76
CA ASN A 555 7.37 -21.42 -1.56
C ASN A 555 6.59 -20.11 -1.84
N ALA A 556 5.72 -20.17 -2.84
CA ALA A 556 5.01 -19.00 -3.36
C ALA A 556 4.18 -18.26 -2.31
N GLU A 557 3.82 -18.91 -1.21
CA GLU A 557 3.15 -18.30 -0.05
C GLU A 557 3.97 -17.21 0.65
N ARG A 558 5.27 -17.14 0.42
CA ARG A 558 6.16 -16.15 1.03
C ARG A 558 6.28 -14.86 0.23
N PHE A 559 5.80 -14.87 -1.01
CA PHE A 559 5.84 -13.72 -1.88
C PHE A 559 4.53 -12.92 -1.81
N GLY A 560 4.64 -11.59 -1.90
CA GLY A 560 3.49 -10.73 -2.10
C GLY A 560 2.88 -10.90 -3.49
N LEU A 561 1.57 -10.62 -3.63
CA LEU A 561 0.89 -10.71 -4.93
C LEU A 561 1.55 -9.82 -5.98
N SER A 562 1.96 -8.61 -5.61
CA SER A 562 2.66 -7.68 -6.50
C SER A 562 4.01 -8.24 -6.95
N GLN A 563 4.77 -8.94 -6.06
CA GLN A 563 6.02 -9.60 -6.42
C GLN A 563 5.79 -10.79 -7.34
N LEU A 564 4.81 -11.65 -7.04
CA LEU A 564 4.43 -12.77 -7.90
C LEU A 564 4.04 -12.28 -9.30
N HIS A 565 3.30 -11.18 -9.38
CA HIS A 565 2.94 -10.57 -10.64
C HIS A 565 4.14 -10.06 -11.44
N GLN A 566 5.09 -9.39 -10.79
CA GLN A 566 6.34 -8.94 -11.41
C GLN A 566 7.19 -10.11 -11.92
N LEU A 567 7.31 -11.19 -11.13
CA LEU A 567 8.01 -12.41 -11.52
C LEU A 567 7.33 -13.06 -12.73
N ARG A 568 6.01 -13.23 -12.70
CA ARG A 568 5.24 -13.73 -13.85
C ARG A 568 5.49 -12.90 -15.11
N GLY A 569 5.58 -11.59 -14.99
CA GLY A 569 5.85 -10.67 -16.09
C GLY A 569 7.24 -10.79 -16.72
N ARG A 570 8.15 -11.62 -16.14
CA ARG A 570 9.47 -11.91 -16.73
C ARG A 570 9.42 -12.95 -17.84
N VAL A 571 8.35 -13.72 -17.94
CA VAL A 571 8.08 -14.64 -19.06
C VAL A 571 6.94 -14.10 -19.92
N GLY A 572 6.69 -14.69 -21.07
CA GLY A 572 5.65 -14.23 -22.02
C GLY A 572 6.04 -12.98 -22.82
N ARG A 573 7.35 -12.73 -23.01
CA ARG A 573 7.87 -11.62 -23.79
C ARG A 573 8.25 -11.98 -25.23
N GLY A 574 8.33 -13.28 -25.51
CA GLY A 574 8.56 -13.83 -26.85
C GLY A 574 7.27 -14.23 -27.55
N GLN A 575 7.44 -14.87 -28.73
CA GLN A 575 6.31 -15.42 -29.52
C GLN A 575 5.80 -16.76 -28.98
N HIS A 576 6.46 -17.35 -28.00
CA HIS A 576 6.17 -18.67 -27.47
C HIS A 576 5.21 -18.61 -26.29
N LYS A 577 4.36 -19.63 -26.20
CA LYS A 577 3.49 -19.82 -25.03
C LYS A 577 4.34 -19.91 -23.76
N SER A 578 3.88 -19.30 -22.70
CA SER A 578 4.66 -19.21 -21.44
C SER A 578 3.79 -19.57 -20.24
N TRP A 579 4.44 -20.05 -19.18
CA TRP A 579 3.81 -20.57 -17.98
C TRP A 579 4.46 -20.00 -16.72
N CYS A 580 3.65 -19.87 -15.67
CA CYS A 580 4.09 -19.54 -14.33
C CYS A 580 3.54 -20.58 -13.35
N ILE A 581 4.42 -21.28 -12.67
CA ILE A 581 4.06 -22.33 -11.70
C ILE A 581 4.41 -21.84 -10.31
N LEU A 582 3.39 -21.73 -9.45
CA LEU A 582 3.54 -21.32 -8.06
C LEU A 582 3.50 -22.57 -7.21
N VAL A 583 4.63 -22.91 -6.59
CA VAL A 583 4.76 -24.11 -5.73
C VAL A 583 4.54 -23.70 -4.28
N SER A 584 3.59 -24.35 -3.59
CA SER A 584 3.29 -24.09 -2.19
C SER A 584 2.63 -25.29 -1.53
N ASP A 585 3.15 -25.69 -0.37
CA ASP A 585 2.57 -26.73 0.50
C ASP A 585 1.69 -26.15 1.61
N ALA A 586 1.60 -24.82 1.72
CA ALA A 586 0.76 -24.17 2.73
C ALA A 586 -0.74 -24.34 2.39
N ASP A 587 -1.47 -24.95 3.31
CA ASP A 587 -2.88 -25.37 3.13
C ASP A 587 -3.89 -24.42 3.85
N THR A 588 -3.48 -23.20 4.22
CA THR A 588 -4.37 -22.22 4.84
C THR A 588 -5.30 -21.59 3.81
N GLU A 589 -6.54 -21.30 4.20
CA GLU A 589 -7.52 -20.65 3.32
C GLU A 589 -7.04 -19.29 2.80
N GLU A 590 -6.27 -18.56 3.58
CA GLU A 590 -5.69 -17.27 3.19
C GLU A 590 -4.68 -17.43 2.04
N VAL A 591 -3.78 -18.41 2.13
CA VAL A 591 -2.80 -18.69 1.06
C VAL A 591 -3.50 -19.18 -0.20
N LYS A 592 -4.48 -20.08 -0.08
CA LYS A 592 -5.30 -20.55 -1.21
C LYS A 592 -6.01 -19.40 -1.92
N ALA A 593 -6.65 -18.53 -1.16
CA ALA A 593 -7.33 -17.34 -1.69
C ALA A 593 -6.35 -16.45 -2.46
N ARG A 594 -5.19 -16.17 -1.87
CA ARG A 594 -4.14 -15.33 -2.47
C ARG A 594 -3.58 -15.92 -3.77
N LEU A 595 -3.17 -17.19 -3.77
CA LEU A 595 -2.65 -17.84 -4.98
C LEU A 595 -3.74 -18.01 -6.06
N SER A 596 -5.00 -18.21 -5.67
CA SER A 596 -6.15 -18.26 -6.58
C SER A 596 -6.33 -16.96 -7.39
N ILE A 597 -6.00 -15.80 -6.82
CA ILE A 597 -6.05 -14.52 -7.56
C ILE A 597 -5.07 -14.56 -8.73
N MET A 598 -3.83 -15.03 -8.50
CA MET A 598 -2.81 -15.14 -9.53
C MET A 598 -3.19 -16.09 -10.67
N THR A 599 -3.95 -17.15 -10.38
CA THR A 599 -4.38 -18.10 -11.40
C THR A 599 -5.59 -17.61 -12.22
N LYS A 600 -6.43 -16.73 -11.65
CA LYS A 600 -7.66 -16.25 -12.27
C LYS A 600 -7.47 -15.04 -13.18
N THR A 601 -6.46 -14.21 -12.95
CA THR A 601 -6.26 -12.98 -13.72
C THR A 601 -4.80 -12.70 -14.06
N ASN A 602 -4.59 -12.14 -15.25
CA ASN A 602 -3.30 -11.60 -15.69
C ASN A 602 -3.22 -10.07 -15.52
N ASP A 603 -4.32 -9.41 -15.15
CA ASP A 603 -4.40 -7.97 -14.97
C ASP A 603 -3.70 -7.55 -13.66
N GLY A 604 -2.60 -6.82 -13.78
CA GLY A 604 -1.81 -6.37 -12.65
C GLY A 604 -2.52 -5.35 -11.77
N PHE A 605 -3.40 -4.50 -12.31
CA PHE A 605 -4.18 -3.55 -11.52
C PHE A 605 -5.17 -4.29 -10.62
N ARG A 606 -5.87 -5.27 -11.17
CA ARG A 606 -6.79 -6.11 -10.40
C ARG A 606 -6.08 -6.92 -9.32
N ILE A 607 -4.90 -7.47 -9.62
CA ILE A 607 -4.07 -8.18 -8.63
C ILE A 607 -3.67 -7.24 -7.50
N SER A 608 -3.30 -6.00 -7.82
CA SER A 608 -2.90 -5.01 -6.82
C SER A 608 -4.05 -4.53 -5.95
N GLU A 609 -5.26 -4.40 -6.51
CA GLU A 609 -6.47 -4.09 -5.75
C GLU A 609 -6.81 -5.22 -4.75
N GLU A 610 -6.70 -6.47 -5.18
CA GLU A 610 -6.91 -7.63 -4.30
C GLU A 610 -5.80 -7.77 -3.24
N ASP A 611 -4.52 -7.47 -3.58
CA ASP A 611 -3.41 -7.46 -2.61
C ASP A 611 -3.67 -6.43 -1.49
N LEU A 612 -4.12 -5.24 -1.88
CA LEU A 612 -4.50 -4.19 -0.95
C LEU A 612 -5.67 -4.62 -0.05
N ARG A 613 -6.69 -5.26 -0.63
CA ARG A 613 -7.86 -5.75 0.12
C ARG A 613 -7.49 -6.82 1.14
N LEU A 614 -6.58 -7.73 0.79
CA LEU A 614 -6.16 -8.83 1.66
C LEU A 614 -5.24 -8.40 2.80
N ARG A 615 -4.28 -7.50 2.53
CA ARG A 615 -3.28 -7.07 3.51
C ARG A 615 -3.72 -5.88 4.34
N GLY A 616 -4.66 -5.09 3.83
CA GLY A 616 -4.94 -3.77 4.35
C GLY A 616 -3.85 -2.73 4.01
N PRO A 617 -4.16 -1.43 4.14
CA PRO A 617 -3.24 -0.35 3.77
C PRO A 617 -2.00 -0.29 4.67
N GLY A 618 -2.11 -0.67 5.95
CA GLY A 618 -0.98 -0.62 6.90
C GLY A 618 0.20 -1.49 6.49
N ASP A 619 -0.06 -2.73 6.09
CA ASP A 619 0.96 -3.69 5.67
C ASP A 619 1.42 -3.47 4.23
N PHE A 620 0.57 -2.89 3.37
CA PHE A 620 0.92 -2.56 1.99
C PHE A 620 2.02 -1.49 1.92
N PHE A 621 1.99 -0.51 2.81
CA PHE A 621 3.00 0.54 2.89
C PHE A 621 4.27 0.11 3.62
N GLY A 622 4.22 -0.92 4.49
CA GLY A 622 5.36 -1.48 5.23
C GLY A 622 6.16 -0.43 6.00
N ALA A 623 7.43 -0.73 6.31
CA ALA A 623 8.37 0.18 6.96
C ALA A 623 8.75 1.43 6.11
N ARG A 624 8.15 1.61 4.93
CA ARG A 624 8.39 2.72 3.99
C ARG A 624 7.39 3.88 4.12
N GLN A 625 6.58 3.92 5.18
CA GLN A 625 5.61 5.00 5.45
C GLN A 625 6.25 6.35 5.83
N HIS A 626 7.38 6.70 5.26
CA HIS A 626 7.89 8.06 5.36
C HIS A 626 7.16 8.90 4.32
N GLY A 627 6.08 9.61 4.74
CA GLY A 627 5.43 10.62 3.91
C GLY A 627 3.91 10.69 3.90
N LEU A 628 3.16 9.67 4.34
CA LEU A 628 1.70 9.78 4.42
C LEU A 628 1.23 10.02 5.86
N PRO A 629 0.27 10.95 6.06
CA PRO A 629 -0.33 11.12 7.38
C PRO A 629 -1.11 9.87 7.79
N ALA A 630 -1.07 9.55 9.08
CA ALA A 630 -1.82 8.42 9.62
C ALA A 630 -3.33 8.65 9.45
N MET A 631 -4.03 7.70 8.82
CA MET A 631 -5.49 7.70 8.76
C MET A 631 -6.06 7.11 10.04
N HIS A 632 -7.08 7.78 10.59
CA HIS A 632 -7.71 7.36 11.85
C HIS A 632 -8.95 6.51 11.64
N VAL A 633 -9.73 6.79 10.59
CA VAL A 633 -11.02 6.16 10.27
C VAL A 633 -11.02 5.58 8.86
N ALA A 634 -10.43 6.28 7.90
CA ALA A 634 -10.43 5.87 6.50
C ALA A 634 -9.50 4.67 6.26
N ASP A 635 -9.99 3.74 5.46
CA ASP A 635 -9.22 2.63 4.91
C ASP A 635 -9.05 2.84 3.40
N LEU A 636 -7.82 3.16 2.96
CA LEU A 636 -7.54 3.49 1.57
C LEU A 636 -7.88 2.36 0.57
N GLY A 637 -7.93 1.12 1.05
CA GLY A 637 -8.31 -0.03 0.23
C GLY A 637 -9.82 -0.21 0.12
N ALA A 638 -10.51 -0.12 1.25
CA ALA A 638 -11.95 -0.29 1.30
C ALA A 638 -12.71 0.96 0.80
N ASP A 639 -12.15 2.16 1.02
CA ASP A 639 -12.82 3.44 0.79
C ASP A 639 -12.47 4.10 -0.57
N ALA A 640 -12.03 3.31 -1.56
CA ALA A 640 -11.58 3.81 -2.86
C ALA A 640 -12.61 4.69 -3.59
N GLN A 641 -13.91 4.35 -3.53
CA GLN A 641 -14.98 5.16 -4.14
C GLN A 641 -15.15 6.50 -3.41
N THR A 642 -15.09 6.50 -2.09
CA THR A 642 -15.15 7.72 -1.26
C THR A 642 -13.98 8.63 -1.57
N LEU A 643 -12.78 8.07 -1.76
CA LEU A 643 -11.58 8.81 -2.16
C LEU A 643 -11.74 9.49 -3.53
N GLN A 644 -12.24 8.77 -4.54
CA GLN A 644 -12.51 9.37 -5.86
C GLN A 644 -13.48 10.54 -5.78
N ARG A 645 -14.56 10.39 -5.00
CA ARG A 645 -15.53 11.45 -4.76
C ARG A 645 -14.92 12.65 -4.03
N ALA A 646 -14.11 12.39 -3.00
CA ALA A 646 -13.39 13.42 -2.26
C ALA A 646 -12.42 14.21 -3.16
N GLN A 647 -11.67 13.53 -4.03
CA GLN A 647 -10.77 14.15 -5.00
C GLN A 647 -11.51 15.02 -6.02
N ALA A 648 -12.64 14.53 -6.54
CA ALA A 648 -13.44 15.30 -7.48
C ALA A 648 -13.95 16.62 -6.86
N GLU A 649 -14.44 16.56 -5.62
CA GLU A 649 -14.92 17.76 -4.91
C GLU A 649 -13.75 18.68 -4.49
N ALA A 650 -12.59 18.13 -4.08
CA ALA A 650 -11.40 18.93 -3.80
C ALA A 650 -10.90 19.66 -5.05
N THR A 651 -10.91 19.02 -6.21
CA THR A 651 -10.53 19.65 -7.48
C THR A 651 -11.46 20.82 -7.83
N LYS A 652 -12.78 20.65 -7.68
CA LYS A 652 -13.76 21.73 -7.91
C LYS A 652 -13.56 22.89 -6.92
N LEU A 653 -13.31 22.56 -5.64
CA LEU A 653 -13.07 23.56 -4.61
C LEU A 653 -11.82 24.38 -4.90
N LEU A 654 -10.70 23.72 -5.21
CA LEU A 654 -9.42 24.37 -5.47
C LEU A 654 -9.39 25.14 -6.80
N ALA A 655 -10.21 24.76 -7.78
CA ALA A 655 -10.40 25.55 -8.99
C ALA A 655 -11.08 26.92 -8.69
N ASP A 656 -11.98 26.94 -7.72
CA ASP A 656 -12.71 28.15 -7.28
C ASP A 656 -11.95 28.96 -6.21
N ASP A 657 -11.21 28.29 -5.32
CA ASP A 657 -10.40 28.90 -4.25
C ASP A 657 -9.08 28.15 -4.06
N PRO A 658 -8.06 28.40 -4.91
CA PRO A 658 -6.80 27.66 -4.88
C PRO A 658 -6.02 27.77 -3.56
N GLY A 659 -6.19 28.88 -2.84
CA GLY A 659 -5.51 29.16 -1.57
C GLY A 659 -6.33 28.82 -0.33
N LEU A 660 -7.59 28.37 -0.49
CA LEU A 660 -8.55 28.21 0.60
C LEU A 660 -8.71 29.50 1.43
N ASN A 661 -8.75 30.67 0.76
CA ASN A 661 -8.76 31.98 1.40
C ASN A 661 -10.17 32.52 1.71
N LYS A 662 -11.21 31.94 1.11
CA LYS A 662 -12.58 32.29 1.42
C LYS A 662 -12.91 31.98 2.88
N THR A 663 -13.71 32.84 3.52
CA THR A 663 -14.05 32.68 4.95
C THR A 663 -14.67 31.32 5.27
N GLU A 664 -15.51 30.83 4.38
CA GLU A 664 -16.15 29.50 4.51
C GLU A 664 -15.16 28.32 4.46
N ASN A 665 -13.99 28.50 3.84
CA ASN A 665 -12.95 27.49 3.69
C ASN A 665 -11.88 27.58 4.79
N ARG A 666 -11.99 28.54 5.72
CA ARG A 666 -10.99 28.75 6.78
C ARG A 666 -10.76 27.51 7.67
N PRO A 667 -11.79 26.80 8.17
CA PRO A 667 -11.57 25.59 8.97
C PRO A 667 -10.84 24.49 8.18
N LEU A 668 -11.14 24.35 6.88
CA LEU A 668 -10.46 23.42 5.98
C LEU A 668 -9.00 23.81 5.79
N ARG A 669 -8.70 25.09 5.58
CA ARG A 669 -7.33 25.60 5.45
C ARG A 669 -6.50 25.28 6.70
N GLU A 670 -7.02 25.60 7.88
CA GLU A 670 -6.34 25.35 9.15
C GLU A 670 -6.07 23.84 9.34
N ARG A 671 -6.99 22.98 8.94
CA ARG A 671 -6.81 21.51 9.00
C ARG A 671 -5.77 21.00 8.01
N VAL A 672 -5.75 21.55 6.79
CA VAL A 672 -4.73 21.24 5.76
C VAL A 672 -3.34 21.68 6.23
N GLU A 673 -3.20 22.87 6.78
CA GLU A 673 -1.93 23.42 7.31
C GLU A 673 -1.40 22.57 8.48
N ARG A 674 -2.30 22.13 9.37
CA ARG A 674 -1.95 21.22 10.46
C ARG A 674 -1.45 19.86 9.94
N LEU A 675 -2.07 19.31 8.90
CA LEU A 675 -1.63 18.07 8.25
C LEU A 675 -0.18 18.18 7.75
N PHE A 676 0.21 19.32 7.18
CA PHE A 676 1.59 19.56 6.74
C PHE A 676 2.57 19.70 7.91
N SER A 677 2.20 20.37 9.00
CA SER A 677 3.07 20.51 10.16
C SER A 677 3.33 19.19 10.87
N GLU A 678 2.34 18.33 10.98
CA GLU A 678 2.45 16.97 11.55
C GLU A 678 3.27 16.02 10.65
N SER A 679 3.34 16.30 9.36
CA SER A 679 4.03 15.50 8.35
C SER A 679 5.39 16.08 7.93
N ALA A 680 5.79 17.26 8.41
CA ALA A 680 7.01 17.95 7.95
C ALA A 680 8.29 17.12 8.09
N ASP A 681 8.35 16.23 9.09
CA ASP A 681 9.45 15.29 9.29
C ASP A 681 9.41 14.08 8.34
N SER A 682 8.28 13.86 7.64
CA SER A 682 8.06 12.71 6.77
C SER A 682 8.05 13.06 5.27
N PHE A 683 7.90 14.36 4.90
CA PHE A 683 7.97 14.84 3.51
C PHE A 683 9.39 15.32 3.10
N ASN A 684 10.33 15.42 4.06
CA ASN A 684 11.76 15.68 3.83
C ASN A 684 12.52 14.35 3.82
#